data_564a44e3069499fb1ad13c9f33e486d2
#
_entry.id   564a44e3069499fb1ad13c9f33e486d2
#
_cell.length_a   1.000
_cell.length_b   1.000
_cell.length_c   1.000
_cell.angle_alpha   90.00
_cell.angle_beta   90.00
_cell.angle_gamma   90.00
#
_symmetry.space_group_name_H-M   'P 1'
#
loop_
_entity.id
_entity.type
_entity.pdbx_description
1 polymer ?
#
loop_
_entity_poly.entity_id
_entity_poly.type
_entity_poly.pdbx_seq_one_letter_code
_entity_poly.pdbx_strand_id
1 'polypeptide(L)'
;MKKFKQYTSLFMVVLLVGFGMVFTGCGGKKQKATEVGAPRGNESFGDVVSRRGLTADDVLAAAKTYTPDHLKDEYVAINSGGQEGNMPTYLVPSMRLVKYTPTNTRQPYDGYGYSAETYDLMKTGFIDGEEILWGDTHHPGFSETNGDYDGKWIVINDKANPRIYVVDLKDFEVKQVVINPIFRSDHGGAFFTPNSEYILEATQYPAPYDHKYHPLNDVNFRKYWRGGLTYWAFDDKKGRIDEKKSFTFELPPYTQDLSDAGKNATYGWGFTNSFCTEMYIGGDMQGRPPFEAGCSSRDVDYLHVTNWKKAEELIKAGKIRTKMVNGMRVIPISESIKHGLLYLIPEPKSPHGVDVDPTGDYIIVAGKLDSHAWVYSWAKIKKAIETKDFEGKDSYGIPIIALKTALHGSVEVGLGPLHNQFDPKKGIIYTSVYVDSWTTKWNYLTLKVLDHVSSNYNIGHLVSAHGDTKHPQGKYLIELDKLSIDRFNPVGPLHPQNHQLIDISGPKMKIIYDLPLPMGEPHYTVMMNVNLLKPIDKYPVGTDIVTLKKAPYATEAGKEYTKRYGNTVEVFGTINDGKVTPANISVNQGNHVLIHLTNTGQSKLDHYVYEIASYDKEYRWRPGETATLDFVADKAGMYPLLLDKIHSPEGRQLQGYLAVKYNAKAENARLLAFSKRIQKDNEMQKFQPSAIELKNLLPGELEFLNYGCTACHKFGKDFNGPDLLMVDKRRSDAWLKSWIMHPEKHRKEADIEAMRQKYKLAMPNQNVSEQDIGKIIEYLKAKSAQVLKQQQENNK
;
A
#
# COMPACT_ATOMS: atom_id res chain seq x y z
N MET A 1 47.77 -3.38 -38.83
CA MET A 1 48.16 -4.32 -37.76
C MET A 1 49.22 -3.79 -36.78
N LYS A 2 50.15 -2.91 -37.17
CA LYS A 2 51.13 -2.31 -36.22
C LYS A 2 50.56 -1.20 -35.29
N LYS A 3 49.45 -0.53 -35.63
CA LYS A 3 48.81 0.49 -34.76
C LYS A 3 47.96 -0.07 -33.65
N PHE A 4 47.49 -1.31 -33.79
CA PHE A 4 46.64 -1.95 -32.78
C PHE A 4 47.39 -2.46 -31.53
N LYS A 5 48.67 -2.81 -31.68
CA LYS A 5 49.52 -3.25 -30.55
C LYS A 5 49.97 -2.09 -29.64
N GLN A 6 50.00 -0.85 -30.13
CA GLN A 6 50.42 0.30 -29.35
C GLN A 6 49.30 0.79 -28.37
N TYR A 7 48.03 0.61 -28.78
CA TYR A 7 46.90 1.01 -27.90
C TYR A 7 46.63 0.01 -26.75
N THR A 8 46.87 -1.27 -26.95
CA THR A 8 46.71 -2.29 -25.89
C THR A 8 47.77 -2.14 -24.79
N SER A 9 48.99 -1.76 -25.09
CA SER A 9 50.02 -1.52 -24.05
C SER A 9 49.78 -0.22 -23.28
N LEU A 10 49.21 0.82 -23.92
CA LEU A 10 48.88 2.08 -23.25
C LEU A 10 47.69 1.94 -22.32
N PHE A 11 46.69 1.10 -22.67
CA PHE A 11 45.51 0.83 -21.87
C PHE A 11 45.85 0.04 -20.61
N MET A 12 46.78 -0.91 -20.66
CA MET A 12 47.23 -1.65 -19.46
C MET A 12 48.04 -0.78 -18.51
N VAL A 13 48.81 0.18 -18.98
CA VAL A 13 49.59 1.12 -18.15
C VAL A 13 48.67 2.14 -17.43
N VAL A 14 47.59 2.61 -18.10
CA VAL A 14 46.65 3.52 -17.51
C VAL A 14 45.79 2.84 -16.40
N LEU A 15 45.47 1.56 -16.57
CA LEU A 15 44.76 0.78 -15.51
C LEU A 15 45.63 0.54 -14.27
N LEU A 16 46.96 0.31 -14.44
CA LEU A 16 47.88 0.14 -13.35
C LEU A 16 48.25 1.44 -12.63
N VAL A 17 48.31 2.57 -13.32
CA VAL A 17 48.62 3.88 -12.74
C VAL A 17 47.36 4.53 -12.10
N GLY A 18 46.16 4.28 -12.61
CA GLY A 18 44.90 4.75 -12.01
C GLY A 18 44.63 4.14 -10.62
N PHE A 19 45.06 2.91 -10.39
CA PHE A 19 44.88 2.24 -9.09
C PHE A 19 45.90 2.69 -8.02
N GLY A 20 46.99 3.34 -8.40
CA GLY A 20 48.05 3.80 -7.49
C GLY A 20 47.84 5.21 -6.91
N MET A 21 46.91 6.04 -7.42
CA MET A 21 46.83 7.44 -7.03
C MET A 21 45.60 7.82 -6.17
N VAL A 22 44.79 6.86 -5.75
CA VAL A 22 43.58 7.15 -4.93
C VAL A 22 43.82 7.00 -3.42
N PHE A 23 45.01 6.64 -2.97
CA PHE A 23 45.31 6.42 -1.55
C PHE A 23 46.29 7.40 -0.93
N THR A 24 46.09 8.70 -1.10
CA THR A 24 46.79 9.65 -0.24
C THR A 24 45.85 10.73 0.23
N GLY A 25 45.31 10.56 1.44
CA GLY A 25 44.70 11.64 2.16
C GLY A 25 43.58 11.25 3.11
N CYS A 26 43.95 10.74 4.30
CA CYS A 26 43.42 11.13 5.62
C CYS A 26 43.92 10.11 6.67
N GLY A 27 44.56 10.61 7.72
CA GLY A 27 45.24 9.79 8.74
C GLY A 27 44.32 8.89 9.56
N GLY A 28 44.27 7.66 9.17
CA GLY A 28 43.81 6.52 9.94
C GLY A 28 44.75 5.36 9.67
N LYS A 29 45.04 4.52 10.65
CA LYS A 29 45.99 3.42 10.59
C LYS A 29 46.00 2.74 9.21
N LYS A 30 47.15 2.78 8.51
CA LYS A 30 47.38 2.08 7.24
C LYS A 30 47.04 0.60 7.43
N GLN A 31 45.87 0.15 7.02
CA GLN A 31 45.69 -1.25 6.64
C GLN A 31 46.53 -1.45 5.37
N LYS A 32 47.47 -2.38 5.44
CA LYS A 32 48.22 -2.87 4.27
C LYS A 32 47.16 -3.27 3.22
N ALA A 33 47.22 -2.66 2.05
CA ALA A 33 46.49 -3.14 0.89
C ALA A 33 46.92 -4.63 0.72
N THR A 34 45.95 -5.52 0.92
CA THR A 34 46.15 -6.94 0.63
C THR A 34 46.38 -7.02 -0.86
N GLU A 35 47.56 -7.52 -1.27
CA GLU A 35 47.76 -7.87 -2.68
C GLU A 35 46.61 -8.76 -3.10
N VAL A 36 45.89 -8.34 -4.16
CA VAL A 36 44.88 -9.17 -4.76
C VAL A 36 45.58 -10.36 -5.37
N GLY A 37 45.57 -11.49 -4.63
CA GLY A 37 46.22 -12.74 -5.10
C GLY A 37 45.61 -13.19 -6.41
N ALA A 38 46.37 -13.98 -7.18
CA ALA A 38 45.89 -14.55 -8.44
C ALA A 38 44.55 -15.28 -8.19
N PRO A 39 43.57 -15.16 -9.13
CA PRO A 39 42.30 -15.85 -9.01
C PRO A 39 42.50 -17.36 -8.82
N ARG A 40 41.72 -17.97 -7.90
CA ARG A 40 41.82 -19.43 -7.63
C ARG A 40 41.11 -20.27 -8.72
N GLY A 41 40.70 -19.70 -9.84
CA GLY A 41 40.08 -20.38 -10.96
C GLY A 41 40.99 -20.50 -12.18
N ASN A 42 40.56 -21.27 -13.17
CA ASN A 42 41.30 -21.48 -14.41
C ASN A 42 41.20 -20.30 -15.40
N GLU A 43 40.35 -19.31 -15.13
CA GLU A 43 40.21 -18.09 -15.93
C GLU A 43 40.86 -16.89 -15.26
N SER A 44 41.61 -16.10 -16.01
CA SER A 44 42.10 -14.81 -15.53
C SER A 44 40.95 -13.76 -15.53
N PHE A 45 41.13 -12.69 -14.73
CA PHE A 45 40.21 -11.53 -14.74
C PHE A 45 40.02 -10.97 -16.16
N GLY A 46 41.13 -10.85 -16.92
CA GLY A 46 41.11 -10.33 -18.29
C GLY A 46 40.31 -11.24 -19.24
N ASP A 47 40.42 -12.56 -19.10
CA ASP A 47 39.69 -13.54 -19.91
C ASP A 47 38.19 -13.43 -19.65
N VAL A 48 37.75 -13.30 -18.38
CA VAL A 48 36.33 -13.12 -18.00
C VAL A 48 35.79 -11.83 -18.59
N VAL A 49 36.46 -10.70 -18.39
CA VAL A 49 36.08 -9.39 -18.93
C VAL A 49 35.93 -9.43 -20.46
N SER A 50 36.94 -10.00 -21.15
CA SER A 50 36.95 -10.11 -22.62
C SER A 50 35.82 -11.01 -23.12
N ARG A 51 35.66 -12.20 -22.54
CA ARG A 51 34.63 -13.18 -22.95
C ARG A 51 33.22 -12.65 -22.76
N ARG A 52 32.99 -11.90 -21.71
CA ARG A 52 31.70 -11.29 -21.42
C ARG A 52 31.48 -9.95 -22.12
N GLY A 53 32.46 -9.41 -22.79
CA GLY A 53 32.40 -8.12 -23.47
C GLY A 53 32.17 -6.94 -22.49
N LEU A 54 32.66 -7.05 -21.24
CA LEU A 54 32.44 -6.04 -20.23
C LEU A 54 33.30 -4.78 -20.50
N THR A 55 32.68 -3.63 -20.29
CA THR A 55 33.38 -2.33 -20.29
C THR A 55 34.02 -2.06 -18.93
N ALA A 56 34.85 -1.04 -18.85
CA ALA A 56 35.41 -0.59 -17.56
C ALA A 56 34.33 -0.16 -16.57
N ASP A 57 33.27 0.39 -17.08
CA ASP A 57 32.13 0.83 -16.31
C ASP A 57 31.32 -0.34 -15.75
N ASP A 58 31.16 -1.44 -16.50
CA ASP A 58 30.51 -2.67 -16.01
C ASP A 58 31.30 -3.32 -14.88
N VAL A 59 32.63 -3.33 -15.04
CA VAL A 59 33.53 -3.81 -13.98
C VAL A 59 33.44 -2.95 -12.72
N LEU A 60 33.38 -1.63 -12.87
CA LEU A 60 33.20 -0.71 -11.74
C LEU A 60 31.85 -0.91 -11.06
N ALA A 61 30.79 -1.09 -11.83
CA ALA A 61 29.45 -1.38 -11.30
C ALA A 61 29.46 -2.68 -10.46
N ALA A 62 30.03 -3.75 -11.02
CA ALA A 62 30.20 -5.01 -10.30
C ALA A 62 31.01 -4.86 -9.00
N ALA A 63 32.11 -4.08 -9.04
CA ALA A 63 32.92 -3.83 -7.85
C ALA A 63 32.17 -3.03 -6.77
N LYS A 64 31.29 -2.11 -7.15
CA LYS A 64 30.47 -1.32 -6.22
C LYS A 64 29.33 -2.12 -5.60
N THR A 65 28.79 -3.09 -6.32
CA THR A 65 27.62 -3.85 -5.88
C THR A 65 27.94 -5.20 -5.26
N TYR A 66 29.17 -5.68 -5.40
CA TYR A 66 29.57 -6.92 -4.74
C TYR A 66 29.96 -6.70 -3.29
N THR A 67 29.19 -7.28 -2.38
CA THR A 67 29.51 -7.34 -0.95
C THR A 67 29.81 -8.78 -0.54
N PRO A 68 31.06 -9.12 -0.15
CA PRO A 68 31.39 -10.43 0.37
C PRO A 68 30.59 -10.76 1.63
N ASP A 69 30.38 -12.06 1.91
CA ASP A 69 29.59 -12.56 3.05
C ASP A 69 30.12 -12.16 4.43
N HIS A 70 31.43 -11.87 4.54
CA HIS A 70 32.04 -11.40 5.78
C HIS A 70 31.96 -9.86 5.95
N LEU A 71 31.46 -9.12 4.98
CA LEU A 71 31.27 -7.67 5.04
C LEU A 71 29.77 -7.34 5.12
N LYS A 72 29.47 -6.22 5.76
CA LYS A 72 28.13 -5.64 5.78
C LYS A 72 27.96 -4.68 4.61
N ASP A 73 26.79 -4.66 4.06
CA ASP A 73 26.33 -3.58 3.18
C ASP A 73 26.25 -2.25 3.95
N GLU A 74 26.17 -1.15 3.22
CA GLU A 74 26.15 0.19 3.82
C GLU A 74 24.74 0.57 4.30
N TYR A 75 23.73 0.17 3.54
CA TYR A 75 22.34 0.54 3.81
C TYR A 75 21.43 -0.67 3.78
N VAL A 76 20.26 -0.50 4.39
CA VAL A 76 19.11 -1.38 4.27
C VAL A 76 17.95 -0.60 3.66
N ALA A 77 17.31 -1.23 2.68
CA ALA A 77 16.11 -0.71 2.05
C ALA A 77 14.93 -1.64 2.37
N ILE A 78 13.80 -1.05 2.73
CA ILE A 78 12.55 -1.77 2.99
C ILE A 78 11.49 -1.23 2.05
N ASN A 79 10.95 -2.12 1.24
CA ASN A 79 10.03 -1.81 0.17
C ASN A 79 8.60 -2.24 0.51
N SER A 80 7.63 -1.58 -0.09
CA SER A 80 6.27 -2.09 -0.14
C SER A 80 6.17 -3.23 -1.15
N GLY A 81 5.56 -4.34 -0.75
CA GLY A 81 5.31 -5.48 -1.62
C GLY A 81 4.00 -5.36 -2.42
N GLY A 82 3.35 -4.21 -2.39
CA GLY A 82 2.10 -3.98 -3.11
C GLY A 82 1.03 -5.00 -2.74
N GLN A 83 0.42 -5.58 -3.74
CA GLN A 83 -0.66 -6.56 -3.61
C GLN A 83 -0.21 -7.91 -3.02
N GLU A 84 1.10 -8.14 -2.88
CA GLU A 84 1.63 -9.32 -2.17
C GLU A 84 1.47 -9.20 -0.65
N GLY A 85 1.16 -8.02 -0.13
CA GLY A 85 0.85 -7.80 1.28
C GLY A 85 2.02 -8.03 2.23
N ASN A 86 3.23 -7.71 1.81
CA ASN A 86 4.45 -7.85 2.61
C ASN A 86 5.41 -6.67 2.40
N MET A 87 6.48 -6.65 3.14
CA MET A 87 7.58 -5.70 2.97
C MET A 87 8.88 -6.45 2.69
N PRO A 88 9.35 -6.49 1.42
CA PRO A 88 10.67 -6.97 1.09
C PRO A 88 11.75 -6.08 1.70
N THR A 89 12.75 -6.70 2.30
CA THR A 89 13.94 -6.04 2.85
C THR A 89 15.17 -6.49 2.10
N TYR A 90 15.94 -5.56 1.57
CA TYR A 90 17.19 -5.85 0.88
C TYR A 90 18.31 -4.90 1.29
N LEU A 91 19.53 -5.34 1.06
CA LEU A 91 20.74 -4.64 1.47
C LEU A 91 21.34 -3.88 0.28
N VAL A 92 21.91 -2.72 0.53
CA VAL A 92 22.47 -1.83 -0.49
C VAL A 92 23.96 -1.56 -0.15
N PRO A 93 24.89 -1.73 -1.11
CA PRO A 93 24.67 -1.80 -2.56
C PRO A 93 24.52 -3.20 -3.16
N SER A 94 24.57 -4.27 -2.39
CA SER A 94 24.53 -5.63 -2.96
C SER A 94 23.19 -6.03 -3.57
N MET A 95 22.12 -5.32 -3.25
CA MET A 95 20.74 -5.61 -3.62
C MET A 95 20.28 -7.02 -3.20
N ARG A 96 20.88 -7.57 -2.12
CA ARG A 96 20.50 -8.88 -1.57
C ARG A 96 19.17 -8.79 -0.85
N LEU A 97 18.21 -9.54 -1.34
CA LEU A 97 16.93 -9.73 -0.65
C LEU A 97 17.17 -10.64 0.58
N VAL A 98 16.82 -10.14 1.77
CA VAL A 98 17.16 -10.83 3.04
C VAL A 98 15.93 -11.22 3.85
N LYS A 99 14.79 -10.55 3.65
CA LYS A 99 13.57 -10.83 4.42
C LYS A 99 12.33 -10.32 3.69
N TYR A 100 11.22 -11.02 3.91
CA TYR A 100 9.87 -10.52 3.72
C TYR A 100 9.20 -10.37 5.09
N THR A 101 8.68 -9.20 5.37
CA THR A 101 7.89 -8.96 6.59
C THR A 101 6.42 -8.97 6.21
N PRO A 102 5.62 -9.93 6.70
CA PRO A 102 4.21 -10.04 6.33
C PRO A 102 3.38 -8.92 6.95
N THR A 103 2.41 -8.42 6.20
CA THR A 103 1.38 -7.47 6.65
C THR A 103 -0.01 -8.06 6.42
N ASN A 104 -0.40 -8.21 5.17
CA ASN A 104 -1.71 -8.73 4.75
C ASN A 104 -1.60 -9.77 3.61
N THR A 105 -0.47 -10.47 3.54
CA THR A 105 -0.24 -11.49 2.51
C THR A 105 -1.11 -12.73 2.72
N ARG A 106 -1.45 -13.41 1.61
CA ARG A 106 -2.18 -14.68 1.63
C ARG A 106 -1.29 -15.88 1.93
N GLN A 107 0.02 -15.73 1.77
CA GLN A 107 0.92 -16.87 1.88
C GLN A 107 0.89 -17.43 3.29
N PRO A 108 0.69 -18.74 3.47
CA PRO A 108 0.52 -19.33 4.79
C PRO A 108 1.64 -19.02 5.78
N TYR A 109 2.89 -18.93 5.32
CA TYR A 109 4.04 -18.67 6.18
C TYR A 109 4.39 -17.21 6.34
N ASP A 110 3.77 -16.32 5.58
CA ASP A 110 4.10 -14.89 5.55
C ASP A 110 2.85 -14.01 5.72
N GLY A 111 1.69 -14.61 5.95
CA GLY A 111 0.42 -13.93 5.99
C GLY A 111 -0.12 -13.60 7.37
N TYR A 112 -1.37 -13.22 7.39
CA TYR A 112 -2.12 -13.04 8.60
C TYR A 112 -2.09 -14.29 9.48
N GLY A 113 -1.99 -14.09 10.79
CA GLY A 113 -1.99 -15.16 11.77
C GLY A 113 -0.60 -15.63 12.19
N TYR A 114 0.46 -15.12 11.56
CA TYR A 114 1.86 -15.44 11.92
C TYR A 114 2.51 -14.44 12.88
N SER A 115 1.93 -13.27 13.05
CA SER A 115 2.26 -12.35 14.15
C SER A 115 1.13 -12.33 15.18
N ALA A 116 1.43 -11.90 16.40
CA ALA A 116 0.42 -11.83 17.44
C ALA A 116 -0.76 -10.91 17.07
N GLU A 117 -0.45 -9.76 16.45
CA GLU A 117 -1.49 -8.80 16.04
C GLU A 117 -2.32 -9.33 14.85
N THR A 118 -1.70 -9.89 13.85
CA THR A 118 -2.43 -10.41 12.69
C THR A 118 -3.19 -11.71 13.02
N TYR A 119 -2.72 -12.50 13.99
CA TYR A 119 -3.47 -13.66 14.48
C TYR A 119 -4.82 -13.26 15.07
N ASP A 120 -4.85 -12.22 15.88
CA ASP A 120 -6.10 -11.70 16.45
C ASP A 120 -7.06 -11.18 15.38
N LEU A 121 -6.57 -10.54 14.34
CA LEU A 121 -7.38 -10.09 13.21
C LEU A 121 -8.00 -11.26 12.43
N MET A 122 -7.23 -12.30 12.17
CA MET A 122 -7.70 -13.49 11.41
C MET A 122 -8.61 -14.41 12.20
N LYS A 123 -8.58 -14.34 13.51
CA LYS A 123 -9.36 -15.18 14.43
C LYS A 123 -10.87 -15.19 14.15
N THR A 124 -11.42 -14.08 13.72
CA THR A 124 -12.84 -13.98 13.37
C THR A 124 -13.11 -13.90 11.87
N GLY A 125 -12.13 -13.55 11.06
CA GLY A 125 -12.27 -13.24 9.63
C GLY A 125 -13.00 -11.91 9.36
N PHE A 126 -13.30 -11.14 10.40
CA PHE A 126 -14.02 -9.87 10.28
C PHE A 126 -13.44 -8.81 11.23
N ILE A 127 -13.44 -7.56 10.77
CA ILE A 127 -13.14 -6.37 11.58
C ILE A 127 -14.36 -5.44 11.47
N ASP A 128 -14.94 -5.09 12.63
CA ASP A 128 -16.12 -4.22 12.70
C ASP A 128 -17.30 -4.67 11.80
N GLY A 129 -17.41 -5.98 11.59
CA GLY A 129 -18.46 -6.57 10.77
C GLY A 129 -18.15 -6.65 9.27
N GLU A 130 -17.03 -6.10 8.84
CA GLU A 130 -16.53 -6.22 7.46
C GLU A 130 -15.55 -7.39 7.33
N GLU A 131 -15.64 -8.15 6.24
CA GLU A 131 -14.70 -9.22 5.96
C GLU A 131 -13.28 -8.65 5.79
N ILE A 132 -12.27 -9.35 6.35
CA ILE A 132 -10.87 -8.95 6.18
C ILE A 132 -10.48 -9.24 4.74
N LEU A 133 -10.35 -8.18 3.98
CA LEU A 133 -9.95 -8.25 2.58
C LEU A 133 -8.44 -8.21 2.45
N TRP A 134 -7.96 -8.72 1.34
CA TRP A 134 -6.61 -8.53 0.86
C TRP A 134 -6.31 -7.04 0.68
N GLY A 135 -5.09 -6.64 0.96
CA GLY A 135 -4.68 -5.26 0.87
C GLY A 135 -3.67 -4.98 -0.23
N ASP A 136 -3.24 -3.74 -0.25
CA ASP A 136 -2.17 -3.21 -1.09
C ASP A 136 -1.20 -2.45 -0.19
N THR A 137 -0.13 -3.13 0.24
CA THR A 137 0.94 -2.57 1.06
C THR A 137 1.65 -1.47 0.28
N HIS A 138 1.61 -0.21 0.74
CA HIS A 138 1.86 0.91 -0.15
C HIS A 138 3.04 1.82 0.22
N HIS A 139 2.96 2.62 1.27
CA HIS A 139 4.01 3.56 1.65
C HIS A 139 4.62 3.21 3.01
N PRO A 140 5.84 2.64 3.07
CA PRO A 140 6.57 2.49 4.31
C PRO A 140 7.18 3.83 4.77
N GLY A 141 7.26 4.04 6.09
CA GLY A 141 7.93 5.18 6.71
C GLY A 141 8.72 4.75 7.94
N PHE A 142 10.01 5.13 8.04
CA PHE A 142 10.80 4.90 9.24
C PHE A 142 10.49 5.94 10.32
N SER A 143 10.54 5.50 11.60
CA SER A 143 10.50 6.42 12.73
C SER A 143 11.72 7.33 12.77
N GLU A 144 11.49 8.55 13.28
CA GLU A 144 12.48 9.62 13.31
C GLU A 144 12.72 10.14 14.73
N THR A 145 13.95 10.50 15.01
CA THR A 145 14.35 11.27 16.17
C THR A 145 15.09 12.53 15.69
N ASN A 146 14.58 13.71 16.04
CA ASN A 146 15.08 15.01 15.56
C ASN A 146 15.13 15.15 14.03
N GLY A 147 14.26 14.46 13.31
CA GLY A 147 14.16 14.51 11.84
C GLY A 147 15.17 13.64 11.11
N ASP A 148 15.75 12.65 11.77
CA ASP A 148 16.60 11.62 11.19
C ASP A 148 16.08 10.23 11.55
N TYR A 149 16.22 9.28 10.67
CA TYR A 149 15.84 7.88 10.91
C TYR A 149 16.58 7.31 12.12
N ASP A 150 15.86 6.63 13.00
CA ASP A 150 16.41 6.14 14.27
C ASP A 150 16.51 4.62 14.37
N GLY A 151 15.99 3.90 13.37
CA GLY A 151 16.10 2.44 13.28
C GLY A 151 15.27 1.66 14.30
N LYS A 152 14.21 2.28 14.88
CA LYS A 152 13.37 1.62 15.89
C LYS A 152 12.13 0.97 15.26
N TRP A 153 11.37 1.75 14.50
CA TRP A 153 10.05 1.37 13.98
C TRP A 153 9.98 1.64 12.48
N ILE A 154 9.16 0.84 11.81
CA ILE A 154 8.66 1.16 10.49
C ILE A 154 7.14 1.03 10.51
N VAL A 155 6.47 1.94 9.85
CA VAL A 155 5.04 1.87 9.59
C VAL A 155 4.80 1.71 8.11
N ILE A 156 3.67 1.13 7.75
CA ILE A 156 3.26 1.03 6.35
C ILE A 156 1.74 1.06 6.28
N ASN A 157 1.21 1.75 5.29
CA ASN A 157 -0.22 1.78 5.04
C ASN A 157 -0.66 0.68 4.07
N ASP A 158 -1.97 0.41 4.09
CA ASP A 158 -2.67 -0.41 3.12
C ASP A 158 -3.62 0.48 2.30
N LYS A 159 -3.30 0.68 1.03
CA LYS A 159 -4.08 1.57 0.17
C LYS A 159 -5.51 1.08 -0.08
N ALA A 160 -5.70 -0.23 -0.20
CA ALA A 160 -6.99 -0.82 -0.51
C ALA A 160 -7.96 -0.78 0.69
N ASN A 161 -7.41 -0.87 1.89
CA ASN A 161 -8.16 -0.81 3.15
C ASN A 161 -7.42 0.16 4.08
N PRO A 162 -8.05 1.20 4.63
CA PRO A 162 -7.37 2.24 5.38
C PRO A 162 -6.79 1.71 6.70
N ARG A 163 -5.71 0.95 6.60
CA ARG A 163 -5.00 0.30 7.71
C ARG A 163 -3.55 0.76 7.76
N ILE A 164 -3.03 0.89 8.96
CA ILE A 164 -1.60 1.13 9.23
C ILE A 164 -1.05 -0.01 10.07
N TYR A 165 0.06 -0.58 9.63
CA TYR A 165 0.83 -1.59 10.34
C TYR A 165 2.02 -0.92 11.01
N VAL A 166 2.23 -1.21 12.30
CA VAL A 166 3.42 -0.79 13.06
C VAL A 166 4.31 -1.99 13.25
N VAL A 167 5.55 -1.91 12.80
CA VAL A 167 6.52 -3.01 12.82
C VAL A 167 7.75 -2.60 13.64
N ASP A 168 8.21 -3.48 14.52
CA ASP A 168 9.45 -3.30 15.28
C ASP A 168 10.66 -3.75 14.45
N LEU A 169 11.60 -2.87 14.18
CA LEU A 169 12.81 -3.19 13.44
C LEU A 169 13.83 -4.05 14.20
N LYS A 170 13.56 -4.40 15.47
CA LYS A 170 14.36 -5.37 16.20
C LYS A 170 14.05 -6.81 15.79
N ASP A 171 12.82 -7.09 15.43
CA ASP A 171 12.39 -8.45 15.07
C ASP A 171 11.63 -8.51 13.73
N PHE A 172 11.33 -7.37 13.14
CA PHE A 172 10.56 -7.26 11.90
C PHE A 172 9.15 -7.88 12.01
N GLU A 173 8.55 -7.78 13.18
CA GLU A 173 7.19 -8.28 13.42
C GLU A 173 6.19 -7.13 13.58
N VAL A 174 4.99 -7.35 13.08
CA VAL A 174 3.87 -6.42 13.27
C VAL A 174 3.49 -6.38 14.76
N LYS A 175 3.47 -5.19 15.34
CA LYS A 175 3.12 -4.98 16.76
C LYS A 175 1.71 -4.39 16.93
N GLN A 176 1.19 -3.76 15.90
CA GLN A 176 -0.15 -3.19 15.90
C GLN A 176 -0.66 -3.02 14.47
N VAL A 177 -1.95 -3.26 14.31
CA VAL A 177 -2.70 -2.85 13.11
C VAL A 177 -3.78 -1.89 13.57
N VAL A 178 -3.88 -0.75 12.91
CA VAL A 178 -4.91 0.26 13.17
C VAL A 178 -5.72 0.48 11.91
N ILE A 179 -7.03 0.57 12.04
CA ILE A 179 -7.95 0.83 10.94
C ILE A 179 -8.54 2.21 11.12
N ASN A 180 -8.50 3.01 10.07
CA ASN A 180 -9.15 4.31 10.10
C ASN A 180 -10.68 4.15 10.02
N PRO A 181 -11.42 4.55 11.07
CA PRO A 181 -12.85 4.25 11.16
C PRO A 181 -13.71 5.18 10.29
N ILE A 182 -13.12 6.16 9.61
CA ILE A 182 -13.84 7.13 8.79
C ILE A 182 -13.39 7.16 7.33
N PHE A 183 -12.23 6.59 6.99
CA PHE A 183 -11.74 6.49 5.62
C PHE A 183 -12.23 5.20 4.95
N ARG A 184 -12.22 5.19 3.62
CA ARG A 184 -12.49 4.01 2.78
C ARG A 184 -11.32 3.66 1.87
N SER A 185 -10.35 4.54 1.79
CA SER A 185 -9.10 4.35 1.06
C SER A 185 -8.03 5.20 1.72
N ASP A 186 -6.78 4.78 1.59
CA ASP A 186 -5.62 5.48 2.10
C ASP A 186 -4.54 5.52 1.01
N HIS A 187 -3.89 6.66 0.83
CA HIS A 187 -2.75 6.76 -0.08
C HIS A 187 -1.63 7.64 0.48
N GLY A 188 -1.94 8.78 1.03
CA GLY A 188 -1.01 9.82 1.46
C GLY A 188 -0.33 9.62 2.81
N GLY A 189 -0.12 8.38 3.23
CA GLY A 189 0.57 7.99 4.47
C GLY A 189 1.43 6.76 4.22
N ALA A 190 2.11 6.13 5.16
CA ALA A 190 2.22 6.48 6.56
C ALA A 190 3.59 7.12 6.83
N PHE A 191 3.64 8.43 7.03
CA PHE A 191 4.89 9.16 7.25
C PHE A 191 4.93 9.74 8.67
N PHE A 192 6.10 9.68 9.29
CA PHE A 192 6.27 10.23 10.64
C PHE A 192 6.50 11.74 10.65
N THR A 193 6.05 12.40 11.71
CA THR A 193 6.59 13.71 12.08
C THR A 193 8.04 13.58 12.58
N PRO A 194 8.86 14.66 12.52
CA PRO A 194 10.32 14.57 12.78
C PRO A 194 10.78 14.05 14.15
N ASN A 195 9.87 13.87 15.09
CA ASN A 195 10.16 13.22 16.38
C ASN A 195 9.21 12.04 16.63
N SER A 196 8.62 11.51 15.58
CA SER A 196 7.65 10.41 15.64
C SER A 196 6.48 10.69 16.60
N GLU A 197 6.06 11.98 16.73
CA GLU A 197 4.90 12.32 17.57
C GLU A 197 3.61 11.84 16.95
N TYR A 198 3.55 11.87 15.60
CA TYR A 198 2.40 11.46 14.82
C TYR A 198 2.84 10.72 13.55
N ILE A 199 1.91 9.90 13.05
CA ILE A 199 1.96 9.30 11.71
C ILE A 199 0.84 9.96 10.90
N LEU A 200 1.16 10.43 9.70
CA LEU A 200 0.22 11.04 8.77
C LEU A 200 -0.46 9.97 7.91
N GLU A 201 -1.75 10.12 7.71
CA GLU A 201 -2.56 9.30 6.81
C GLU A 201 -3.59 10.17 6.10
N ALA A 202 -3.58 10.19 4.77
CA ALA A 202 -4.54 10.95 3.97
C ALA A 202 -5.41 10.02 3.11
N THR A 203 -6.71 10.28 3.09
CA THR A 203 -7.64 9.51 2.26
C THR A 203 -7.42 9.79 0.78
N GLN A 204 -7.30 8.76 -0.05
CA GLN A 204 -7.16 8.95 -1.49
C GLN A 204 -8.46 9.45 -2.12
N TYR A 205 -9.56 8.77 -1.85
CA TYR A 205 -10.86 9.11 -2.41
C TYR A 205 -11.82 9.55 -1.31
N PRO A 206 -12.53 10.67 -1.49
CA PRO A 206 -13.48 11.14 -0.50
C PRO A 206 -14.63 10.15 -0.35
N ALA A 207 -15.11 9.99 0.88
CA ALA A 207 -16.24 9.15 1.20
C ALA A 207 -17.12 9.82 2.26
N PRO A 208 -18.40 9.42 2.37
CA PRO A 208 -19.21 9.80 3.53
C PRO A 208 -18.65 9.19 4.80
N TYR A 209 -18.42 10.03 5.83
CA TYR A 209 -17.86 9.55 7.11
C TYR A 209 -18.80 8.64 7.91
N ASP A 210 -20.08 8.65 7.59
CA ASP A 210 -21.08 7.74 8.20
C ASP A 210 -21.15 6.38 7.50
N HIS A 211 -20.32 6.16 6.48
CA HIS A 211 -20.23 4.93 5.69
C HIS A 211 -21.56 4.47 5.08
N LYS A 212 -22.53 5.40 4.95
CA LYS A 212 -23.81 5.11 4.31
C LYS A 212 -23.80 5.49 2.85
N TYR A 213 -24.58 4.79 2.07
CA TYR A 213 -24.84 5.20 0.72
C TYR A 213 -25.65 6.51 0.70
N HIS A 214 -25.13 7.49 -0.01
CA HIS A 214 -25.82 8.73 -0.35
C HIS A 214 -25.84 8.88 -1.88
N PRO A 215 -27.00 9.09 -2.52
CA PRO A 215 -27.05 9.29 -3.95
C PRO A 215 -26.10 10.38 -4.43
N LEU A 216 -25.36 10.10 -5.51
CA LEU A 216 -24.38 11.01 -6.08
C LEU A 216 -25.08 12.13 -6.86
N ASN A 217 -25.36 13.21 -6.16
CA ASN A 217 -25.80 14.47 -6.74
C ASN A 217 -25.08 15.62 -6.03
N ASP A 218 -25.13 16.82 -6.60
CA ASP A 218 -24.42 17.98 -6.11
C ASP A 218 -24.67 18.28 -4.63
N VAL A 219 -25.91 18.28 -4.21
CA VAL A 219 -26.33 18.60 -2.83
C VAL A 219 -25.78 17.56 -1.85
N ASN A 220 -25.96 16.28 -2.14
CA ASN A 220 -25.50 15.21 -1.28
C ASN A 220 -23.98 15.14 -1.25
N PHE A 221 -23.32 15.29 -2.40
CA PHE A 221 -21.87 15.26 -2.47
C PHE A 221 -21.25 16.34 -1.55
N ARG A 222 -21.68 17.58 -1.69
CA ARG A 222 -21.21 18.69 -0.84
C ARG A 222 -21.50 18.50 0.64
N LYS A 223 -22.58 17.80 0.96
CA LYS A 223 -23.02 17.60 2.34
C LYS A 223 -22.32 16.44 3.03
N TYR A 224 -22.15 15.30 2.37
CA TYR A 224 -21.77 14.03 3.00
C TYR A 224 -20.33 13.59 2.69
N TRP A 225 -19.82 13.85 1.46
CA TRP A 225 -18.46 13.43 1.10
C TRP A 225 -17.42 14.37 1.69
N ARG A 226 -16.37 13.78 2.25
CA ARG A 226 -15.24 14.51 2.84
C ARG A 226 -13.95 13.79 2.52
N GLY A 227 -12.89 14.58 2.33
CA GLY A 227 -11.52 14.13 2.46
C GLY A 227 -11.07 14.23 3.92
N GLY A 228 -9.89 13.78 4.21
CA GLY A 228 -9.33 13.89 5.56
C GLY A 228 -7.82 13.65 5.59
N LEU A 229 -7.19 14.25 6.57
CA LEU A 229 -5.80 14.02 6.94
C LEU A 229 -5.76 13.68 8.42
N THR A 230 -5.42 12.44 8.72
CA THR A 230 -5.32 11.93 10.10
C THR A 230 -3.89 12.05 10.60
N TYR A 231 -3.75 12.55 11.81
CA TYR A 231 -2.55 12.54 12.62
C TYR A 231 -2.72 11.49 13.71
N TRP A 232 -2.15 10.32 13.50
CA TRP A 232 -2.14 9.23 14.45
C TRP A 232 -1.08 9.47 15.51
N ALA A 233 -1.48 9.73 16.74
CA ALA A 233 -0.54 9.95 17.84
C ALA A 233 0.26 8.68 18.11
N PHE A 234 1.58 8.78 18.09
CA PHE A 234 2.47 7.64 18.25
C PHE A 234 3.25 7.70 19.57
N ASP A 235 3.29 6.60 20.30
CA ASP A 235 4.13 6.42 21.49
C ASP A 235 5.42 5.71 21.08
N ASP A 236 6.46 6.48 20.77
CA ASP A 236 7.77 5.96 20.32
C ASP A 236 8.41 4.97 21.30
N LYS A 237 8.11 5.08 22.60
CA LYS A 237 8.66 4.15 23.60
C LYS A 237 7.98 2.80 23.58
N LYS A 238 6.71 2.75 23.20
CA LYS A 238 5.92 1.53 23.14
C LYS A 238 5.82 0.96 21.74
N GLY A 239 6.10 1.79 20.72
CA GLY A 239 5.89 1.44 19.32
C GLY A 239 4.40 1.24 19.00
N ARG A 240 3.55 2.15 19.49
CA ARG A 240 2.11 2.00 19.32
C ARG A 240 1.43 3.34 19.04
N ILE A 241 0.43 3.26 18.19
CA ILE A 241 -0.52 4.34 17.95
C ILE A 241 -1.48 4.45 19.14
N ASP A 242 -1.67 5.65 19.65
CA ASP A 242 -2.67 6.00 20.66
C ASP A 242 -3.87 6.67 19.95
N GLU A 243 -4.85 5.87 19.58
CA GLU A 243 -6.05 6.31 18.85
C GLU A 243 -6.82 7.42 19.60
N LYS A 244 -6.80 7.39 20.94
CA LYS A 244 -7.53 8.38 21.77
C LYS A 244 -6.91 9.77 21.68
N LYS A 245 -5.61 9.87 21.39
CA LYS A 245 -4.90 11.14 21.21
C LYS A 245 -4.85 11.56 19.76
N SER A 246 -5.21 10.68 18.84
CA SER A 246 -5.23 10.93 17.41
C SER A 246 -6.37 11.86 17.03
N PHE A 247 -6.20 12.52 15.87
CA PHE A 247 -7.22 13.40 15.32
C PHE A 247 -7.10 13.53 13.81
N THR A 248 -8.22 13.86 13.17
CA THR A 248 -8.31 14.07 11.73
C THR A 248 -8.72 15.51 11.43
N PHE A 249 -8.02 16.15 10.52
CA PHE A 249 -8.53 17.36 9.85
C PHE A 249 -9.59 16.92 8.82
N GLU A 250 -10.82 17.42 9.00
CA GLU A 250 -11.83 17.33 7.93
C GLU A 250 -11.36 18.19 6.75
N LEU A 251 -11.27 17.62 5.56
CA LEU A 251 -10.92 18.30 4.33
C LEU A 251 -12.11 18.33 3.37
N PRO A 252 -12.14 19.25 2.39
CA PRO A 252 -13.05 19.15 1.27
C PRO A 252 -12.99 17.78 0.62
N PRO A 253 -14.01 17.38 -0.16
CA PRO A 253 -14.01 16.09 -0.84
C PRO A 253 -13.08 16.10 -2.06
N TYR A 254 -11.88 16.62 -1.88
CA TYR A 254 -10.79 16.58 -2.85
C TYR A 254 -10.04 15.27 -2.67
N THR A 255 -9.69 14.60 -3.76
CA THR A 255 -8.82 13.42 -3.71
C THR A 255 -7.45 13.84 -3.18
N GLN A 256 -6.99 13.16 -2.13
CA GLN A 256 -5.67 13.41 -1.57
C GLN A 256 -4.66 12.44 -2.16
N ASP A 257 -3.45 12.91 -2.41
CA ASP A 257 -2.39 12.02 -2.90
C ASP A 257 -1.34 11.79 -1.81
N LEU A 258 -0.28 12.57 -1.74
CA LEU A 258 0.76 12.37 -0.75
C LEU A 258 0.77 13.45 0.33
N SER A 259 1.43 13.10 1.44
CA SER A 259 1.65 14.00 2.57
C SER A 259 3.12 13.99 2.98
N ASP A 260 3.62 15.10 3.49
CA ASP A 260 4.88 15.16 4.23
C ASP A 260 4.73 16.04 5.47
N ALA A 261 5.47 15.70 6.51
CA ALA A 261 5.55 16.46 7.73
C ALA A 261 6.68 17.48 7.67
N GLY A 262 6.37 18.71 8.05
CA GLY A 262 7.36 19.78 8.10
C GLY A 262 8.47 19.52 9.10
N LYS A 263 9.71 19.75 8.69
CA LYS A 263 10.92 19.64 9.51
C LYS A 263 11.63 20.98 9.63
N ASN A 264 12.45 21.17 10.65
CA ASN A 264 13.18 22.42 10.91
C ASN A 264 12.27 23.68 10.82
N ALA A 265 12.40 24.55 9.82
CA ALA A 265 11.62 25.78 9.69
C ALA A 265 10.10 25.56 9.58
N THR A 266 9.67 24.44 9.06
CA THR A 266 8.26 24.04 8.93
C THR A 266 7.77 23.10 10.03
N TYR A 267 8.57 22.82 11.07
CA TYR A 267 8.14 21.96 12.16
C TYR A 267 6.79 22.38 12.74
N GLY A 268 5.91 21.42 12.93
CA GLY A 268 4.55 21.68 13.41
C GLY A 268 3.52 21.87 12.30
N TRP A 269 3.96 21.87 11.04
CA TRP A 269 3.11 21.93 9.87
C TRP A 269 3.16 20.62 9.08
N GLY A 270 2.11 20.37 8.32
CA GLY A 270 2.02 19.27 7.38
C GLY A 270 1.52 19.75 6.03
N PHE A 271 1.94 19.07 5.00
CA PHE A 271 1.63 19.37 3.61
C PHE A 271 1.03 18.15 2.96
N THR A 272 -0.10 18.33 2.25
CA THR A 272 -0.79 17.24 1.56
C THR A 272 -1.32 17.76 0.25
N ASN A 273 -0.95 17.16 -0.85
CA ASN A 273 -1.46 17.58 -2.14
C ASN A 273 -2.80 16.90 -2.47
N SER A 274 -3.58 17.56 -3.33
CA SER A 274 -4.78 16.97 -3.93
C SER A 274 -4.57 16.78 -5.41
N PHE A 275 -5.37 15.90 -6.00
CA PHE A 275 -5.41 15.75 -7.44
C PHE A 275 -6.87 15.62 -7.92
N CYS A 276 -7.15 16.01 -9.17
CA CYS A 276 -8.48 15.96 -9.75
C CYS A 276 -9.55 16.73 -8.96
N THR A 277 -9.18 17.83 -8.32
CA THR A 277 -10.10 18.61 -7.47
C THR A 277 -11.37 19.06 -8.22
N GLU A 278 -11.25 19.44 -9.48
CA GLU A 278 -12.34 19.88 -10.32
C GLU A 278 -13.25 18.74 -10.83
N MET A 279 -12.86 17.49 -10.63
CA MET A 279 -13.58 16.32 -11.15
C MET A 279 -14.65 15.79 -10.21
N TYR A 280 -14.88 16.48 -9.10
CA TYR A 280 -15.92 16.05 -8.15
C TYR A 280 -17.34 16.28 -8.67
N ILE A 281 -18.21 15.35 -8.33
CA ILE A 281 -19.64 15.54 -8.53
C ILE A 281 -20.08 16.75 -7.72
N GLY A 282 -20.84 17.63 -8.38
CA GLY A 282 -21.20 18.93 -7.82
C GLY A 282 -20.28 20.06 -8.22
N GLY A 283 -19.12 19.75 -8.84
CA GLY A 283 -18.42 20.69 -9.66
C GLY A 283 -19.04 20.72 -11.07
N ASP A 284 -18.42 21.42 -11.99
CA ASP A 284 -18.86 21.47 -13.38
C ASP A 284 -18.40 20.23 -14.14
N MET A 285 -18.98 19.11 -13.83
CA MET A 285 -18.62 17.79 -14.39
C MET A 285 -19.22 17.53 -15.77
N GLN A 286 -20.28 18.23 -16.11
CA GLN A 286 -21.00 18.04 -17.39
C GLN A 286 -21.32 16.56 -17.72
N GLY A 287 -21.68 15.78 -16.69
CA GLY A 287 -22.00 14.37 -16.83
C GLY A 287 -20.81 13.44 -17.02
N ARG A 288 -19.56 13.93 -16.87
CA ARG A 288 -18.36 13.08 -16.89
C ARG A 288 -18.17 12.38 -15.55
N PRO A 289 -17.68 11.14 -15.56
CA PRO A 289 -17.42 10.42 -14.32
C PRO A 289 -16.27 11.06 -13.54
N PRO A 290 -16.35 11.06 -12.18
CA PRO A 290 -15.32 11.62 -11.31
C PRO A 290 -14.15 10.65 -11.10
N PHE A 291 -13.34 10.41 -12.12
CA PHE A 291 -12.16 9.58 -11.99
C PHE A 291 -10.97 10.20 -12.71
N GLU A 292 -9.79 9.79 -12.37
CA GLU A 292 -8.52 10.41 -12.75
C GLU A 292 -8.36 10.65 -14.26
N ALA A 293 -8.86 9.75 -15.08
CA ALA A 293 -8.82 9.89 -16.55
C ALA A 293 -9.47 11.18 -17.08
N GLY A 294 -10.36 11.77 -16.32
CA GLY A 294 -11.02 13.04 -16.68
C GLY A 294 -10.33 14.29 -16.11
N CYS A 295 -9.34 14.14 -15.24
CA CYS A 295 -8.71 15.25 -14.53
C CYS A 295 -7.99 16.27 -15.41
N SER A 296 -7.63 15.88 -16.62
CA SER A 296 -6.93 16.74 -17.56
C SER A 296 -7.77 17.87 -18.14
N SER A 297 -9.04 17.96 -17.81
CA SER A 297 -9.93 18.97 -18.37
C SER A 297 -9.84 20.34 -17.71
N ARG A 298 -9.44 20.38 -16.43
CA ARG A 298 -9.28 21.61 -15.66
C ARG A 298 -8.10 21.44 -14.70
N ASP A 299 -7.49 22.53 -14.29
CA ASP A 299 -6.20 22.50 -13.58
C ASP A 299 -6.30 23.30 -12.28
N VAL A 300 -7.11 22.78 -11.34
CA VAL A 300 -7.28 23.41 -10.03
C VAL A 300 -7.10 22.37 -8.94
N ASP A 301 -5.84 22.10 -8.62
CA ASP A 301 -5.44 21.28 -7.49
C ASP A 301 -4.77 22.13 -6.42
N TYR A 302 -4.77 21.66 -5.18
CA TYR A 302 -4.32 22.42 -4.03
C TYR A 302 -3.39 21.65 -3.12
N LEU A 303 -2.29 22.30 -2.76
CA LEU A 303 -1.49 21.96 -1.59
C LEU A 303 -2.26 22.38 -0.34
N HIS A 304 -2.64 21.44 0.50
CA HIS A 304 -3.21 21.67 1.81
C HIS A 304 -2.09 21.88 2.81
N VAL A 305 -2.10 23.04 3.47
CA VAL A 305 -1.12 23.43 4.48
C VAL A 305 -1.80 23.39 5.84
N THR A 306 -1.47 22.40 6.66
CA THR A 306 -2.09 22.14 7.98
C THR A 306 -1.15 22.43 9.12
N ASN A 307 -1.62 23.08 10.19
CA ASN A 307 -0.87 23.31 11.41
C ASN A 307 -1.26 22.32 12.49
N TRP A 308 -0.64 21.13 12.45
CA TRP A 308 -0.96 20.05 13.37
C TRP A 308 -0.51 20.35 14.81
N LYS A 309 0.59 21.07 15.00
CA LYS A 309 1.09 21.39 16.35
C LYS A 309 0.16 22.33 17.09
N LYS A 310 -0.31 23.37 16.41
CA LYS A 310 -1.32 24.29 16.95
C LYS A 310 -2.66 23.58 17.19
N ALA A 311 -3.06 22.65 16.31
CA ALA A 311 -4.26 21.84 16.52
C ALA A 311 -4.14 20.97 17.77
N GLU A 312 -3.01 20.30 17.95
CA GLU A 312 -2.70 19.53 19.17
C GLU A 312 -2.83 20.38 20.44
N GLU A 313 -2.22 21.57 20.45
CA GLU A 313 -2.26 22.51 21.57
C GLU A 313 -3.69 22.95 21.90
N LEU A 314 -4.48 23.28 20.86
CA LEU A 314 -5.88 23.70 21.03
C LEU A 314 -6.76 22.56 21.54
N ILE A 315 -6.54 21.33 21.07
CA ILE A 315 -7.24 20.13 21.56
C ILE A 315 -6.90 19.90 23.04
N LYS A 316 -5.62 19.88 23.40
CA LYS A 316 -5.17 19.70 24.79
C LYS A 316 -5.72 20.79 25.73
N ALA A 317 -5.83 22.00 25.24
CA ALA A 317 -6.38 23.13 26.01
C ALA A 317 -7.92 23.20 26.03
N GLY A 318 -8.62 22.32 25.30
CA GLY A 318 -10.09 22.36 25.16
C GLY A 318 -10.60 23.62 24.46
N LYS A 319 -9.76 24.26 23.63
CA LYS A 319 -10.06 25.55 22.97
C LYS A 319 -10.55 25.42 21.52
N ILE A 320 -10.67 24.20 21.02
CA ILE A 320 -11.18 23.89 19.70
C ILE A 320 -12.34 22.88 19.79
N ARG A 321 -13.39 23.11 19.03
CA ARG A 321 -14.50 22.18 18.94
C ARG A 321 -14.14 21.04 18.01
N THR A 322 -14.29 19.80 18.48
CA THR A 322 -14.12 18.60 17.66
C THR A 322 -15.41 17.79 17.63
N LYS A 323 -15.56 16.92 16.65
CA LYS A 323 -16.64 15.94 16.55
C LYS A 323 -16.03 14.54 16.76
N MET A 324 -16.74 13.67 17.44
CA MET A 324 -16.41 12.23 17.41
C MET A 324 -17.24 11.58 16.30
N VAL A 325 -16.56 10.95 15.36
CA VAL A 325 -17.18 10.24 14.23
C VAL A 325 -16.61 8.84 14.21
N ASN A 326 -17.44 7.82 14.42
CA ASN A 326 -17.04 6.41 14.49
C ASN A 326 -15.83 6.15 15.42
N GLY A 327 -15.72 6.92 16.52
CA GLY A 327 -14.59 6.81 17.46
C GLY A 327 -13.40 7.73 17.14
N MET A 328 -13.30 8.30 15.95
CA MET A 328 -12.24 9.24 15.56
C MET A 328 -12.61 10.67 15.95
N ARG A 329 -11.64 11.40 16.50
CA ARG A 329 -11.76 12.84 16.76
C ARG A 329 -11.51 13.62 15.46
N VAL A 330 -12.52 14.35 15.00
CA VAL A 330 -12.48 15.13 13.75
C VAL A 330 -12.53 16.62 14.07
N ILE A 331 -11.61 17.40 13.51
CA ILE A 331 -11.62 18.86 13.51
C ILE A 331 -12.39 19.32 12.28
N PRO A 332 -13.59 19.93 12.41
CA PRO A 332 -14.35 20.42 11.26
C PRO A 332 -13.60 21.49 10.47
N ILE A 333 -13.84 21.59 9.18
CA ILE A 333 -13.26 22.63 8.29
C ILE A 333 -13.48 24.03 8.90
N SER A 334 -14.68 24.30 9.42
CA SER A 334 -15.02 25.60 10.03
C SER A 334 -14.15 25.95 11.25
N GLU A 335 -13.78 24.97 12.06
CA GLU A 335 -12.87 25.18 13.19
C GLU A 335 -11.42 25.33 12.70
N SER A 336 -11.02 24.59 11.69
CA SER A 336 -9.70 24.75 11.06
C SER A 336 -9.51 26.16 10.50
N ILE A 337 -10.52 26.69 9.80
CA ILE A 337 -10.51 28.07 9.28
C ILE A 337 -10.48 29.08 10.44
N LYS A 338 -11.38 28.94 11.41
CA LYS A 338 -11.50 29.86 12.55
C LYS A 338 -10.20 30.01 13.33
N HIS A 339 -9.47 28.92 13.49
CA HIS A 339 -8.23 28.90 14.25
C HIS A 339 -6.96 29.04 13.40
N GLY A 340 -7.10 29.21 12.06
CA GLY A 340 -5.96 29.32 11.14
C GLY A 340 -5.09 28.08 11.14
N LEU A 341 -5.71 26.93 10.94
CA LEU A 341 -5.06 25.62 10.94
C LEU A 341 -4.97 25.00 9.55
N LEU A 342 -5.69 25.53 8.56
CA LEU A 342 -5.77 24.98 7.21
C LEU A 342 -5.80 26.10 6.18
N TYR A 343 -4.91 25.97 5.17
CA TYR A 343 -4.79 26.87 4.03
C TYR A 343 -4.60 26.05 2.76
N LEU A 344 -4.91 26.65 1.62
CA LEU A 344 -4.73 26.09 0.29
C LEU A 344 -3.74 26.92 -0.52
N ILE A 345 -2.95 26.26 -1.38
CA ILE A 345 -2.09 26.90 -2.36
C ILE A 345 -2.31 26.19 -3.69
N PRO A 346 -2.53 26.89 -4.82
CA PRO A 346 -2.63 26.24 -6.12
C PRO A 346 -1.40 25.40 -6.45
N GLU A 347 -1.62 24.23 -7.04
CA GLU A 347 -0.62 23.24 -7.44
C GLU A 347 -0.61 23.01 -8.95
N PRO A 348 0.44 22.36 -9.50
CA PRO A 348 0.45 21.90 -10.87
C PRO A 348 -0.64 20.88 -11.10
N LYS A 349 -0.89 20.57 -12.38
CA LYS A 349 -1.96 19.69 -12.80
C LYS A 349 -1.82 18.28 -12.26
N SER A 350 -2.81 17.81 -11.50
CA SER A 350 -2.89 16.46 -10.93
C SER A 350 -1.57 16.03 -10.29
N PRO A 351 -1.03 16.78 -9.31
CA PRO A 351 0.26 16.49 -8.70
C PRO A 351 0.26 15.13 -8.00
N HIS A 352 1.46 14.65 -7.65
CA HIS A 352 1.62 13.41 -6.91
C HIS A 352 2.50 13.56 -5.67
N GLY A 353 3.79 13.84 -5.81
CA GLY A 353 4.70 13.98 -4.67
C GLY A 353 4.63 15.35 -4.01
N VAL A 354 4.75 15.37 -2.69
CA VAL A 354 5.04 16.58 -1.91
C VAL A 354 6.13 16.24 -0.91
N ASP A 355 7.24 16.99 -0.94
CA ASP A 355 8.42 16.71 -0.15
C ASP A 355 8.98 18.00 0.45
N VAL A 356 9.25 18.00 1.76
CA VAL A 356 9.84 19.13 2.46
C VAL A 356 11.37 19.00 2.49
N ASP A 357 12.08 20.04 2.03
CA ASP A 357 13.53 20.00 1.99
C ASP A 357 14.16 19.85 3.40
N PRO A 358 15.41 19.38 3.50
CA PRO A 358 16.06 19.12 4.78
C PRO A 358 16.11 20.33 5.74
N THR A 359 16.05 21.56 5.21
CA THR A 359 16.03 22.79 6.03
C THR A 359 14.62 23.20 6.46
N GLY A 360 13.60 22.69 5.80
CA GLY A 360 12.21 23.11 5.97
C GLY A 360 11.91 24.48 5.32
N ASP A 361 12.82 25.03 4.53
CA ASP A 361 12.63 26.33 3.87
C ASP A 361 11.85 26.24 2.56
N TYR A 362 11.82 25.04 1.96
CA TYR A 362 11.17 24.80 0.69
C TYR A 362 10.29 23.55 0.74
N ILE A 363 9.19 23.60 0.01
CA ILE A 363 8.29 22.47 -0.25
C ILE A 363 8.30 22.24 -1.76
N ILE A 364 8.58 21.03 -2.19
CA ILE A 364 8.66 20.63 -3.59
C ILE A 364 7.45 19.76 -3.93
N VAL A 365 6.73 20.13 -4.99
CA VAL A 365 5.58 19.40 -5.50
C VAL A 365 5.87 18.92 -6.92
N ALA A 366 5.68 17.63 -7.14
CA ALA A 366 5.86 16.99 -8.45
C ALA A 366 4.53 16.96 -9.20
N GLY A 367 4.49 17.59 -10.38
CA GLY A 367 3.28 17.71 -11.17
C GLY A 367 3.07 16.55 -12.12
N LYS A 368 2.40 15.49 -11.70
CA LYS A 368 2.20 14.24 -12.48
C LYS A 368 1.73 14.46 -13.93
N LEU A 369 0.74 15.32 -14.13
CA LEU A 369 0.23 15.68 -15.47
C LEU A 369 0.74 17.04 -15.97
N ASP A 370 1.69 17.62 -15.25
CA ASP A 370 2.50 18.78 -15.64
C ASP A 370 3.97 18.34 -15.62
N SER A 371 4.73 18.69 -16.66
CA SER A 371 6.16 18.30 -16.77
C SER A 371 7.08 19.00 -15.76
N HIS A 372 6.54 19.86 -14.90
CA HIS A 372 7.31 20.65 -13.96
C HIS A 372 7.25 20.13 -12.53
N ALA A 373 8.35 20.24 -11.83
CA ALA A 373 8.38 20.28 -10.38
C ALA A 373 8.30 21.73 -9.90
N TRP A 374 7.40 22.01 -8.93
CA TRP A 374 7.19 23.34 -8.36
C TRP A 374 7.81 23.44 -6.98
N VAL A 375 8.48 24.56 -6.73
CA VAL A 375 9.17 24.84 -5.48
C VAL A 375 8.48 25.98 -4.77
N TYR A 376 7.92 25.73 -3.60
CA TYR A 376 7.31 26.75 -2.75
C TYR A 376 8.29 27.20 -1.68
N SER A 377 8.25 28.48 -1.31
CA SER A 377 9.06 29.04 -0.24
C SER A 377 8.25 29.14 1.05
N TRP A 378 8.70 28.45 2.10
CA TRP A 378 8.04 28.53 3.40
C TRP A 378 8.01 29.95 3.96
N ALA A 379 9.08 30.71 3.83
CA ALA A 379 9.13 32.10 4.29
C ALA A 379 8.03 32.97 3.65
N LYS A 380 7.76 32.74 2.35
CA LYS A 380 6.69 33.44 1.62
C LYS A 380 5.30 32.96 2.08
N ILE A 381 5.09 31.67 2.23
CA ILE A 381 3.83 31.07 2.73
C ILE A 381 3.53 31.62 4.13
N LYS A 382 4.50 31.54 5.04
CA LYS A 382 4.36 32.04 6.42
C LYS A 382 3.99 33.50 6.46
N LYS A 383 4.68 34.33 5.67
CA LYS A 383 4.36 35.78 5.56
C LYS A 383 2.94 35.99 5.05
N ALA A 384 2.50 35.27 4.02
CA ALA A 384 1.13 35.37 3.50
C ALA A 384 0.08 35.01 4.56
N ILE A 385 0.33 33.97 5.36
CA ILE A 385 -0.54 33.60 6.49
C ILE A 385 -0.60 34.69 7.54
N GLU A 386 0.56 35.25 7.95
CA GLU A 386 0.67 36.29 8.97
C GLU A 386 -0.01 37.60 8.53
N THR A 387 0.17 37.99 7.28
CA THR A 387 -0.40 39.23 6.70
C THR A 387 -1.80 39.02 6.13
N LYS A 388 -2.32 37.78 6.09
CA LYS A 388 -3.60 37.41 5.49
C LYS A 388 -3.68 37.78 4.00
N ASP A 389 -2.57 37.62 3.29
CA ASP A 389 -2.48 37.85 1.85
C ASP A 389 -3.03 36.65 1.09
N PHE A 390 -4.36 36.61 0.91
CA PHE A 390 -5.11 35.57 0.28
C PHE A 390 -5.75 36.06 -1.01
N GLU A 391 -5.66 35.28 -2.09
CA GLU A 391 -6.33 35.62 -3.36
C GLU A 391 -7.83 35.31 -3.37
N GLY A 392 -8.30 34.55 -2.37
CA GLY A 392 -9.70 34.16 -2.27
C GLY A 392 -9.93 33.02 -1.27
N LYS A 393 -11.01 32.31 -1.49
CA LYS A 393 -11.42 31.13 -0.72
C LYS A 393 -11.97 30.11 -1.67
N ASP A 394 -11.78 28.83 -1.32
CA ASP A 394 -12.45 27.74 -2.04
C ASP A 394 -13.98 27.70 -1.73
N SER A 395 -14.68 26.77 -2.32
CA SER A 395 -16.12 26.58 -2.11
C SER A 395 -16.50 26.16 -0.67
N TYR A 396 -15.53 25.77 0.16
CA TYR A 396 -15.72 25.42 1.58
C TYR A 396 -15.29 26.55 2.52
N GLY A 397 -14.82 27.66 1.97
CA GLY A 397 -14.43 28.85 2.72
C GLY A 397 -12.97 28.86 3.19
N ILE A 398 -12.16 27.88 2.75
CA ILE A 398 -10.74 27.80 3.14
C ILE A 398 -9.96 28.89 2.40
N PRO A 399 -9.10 29.68 3.09
CA PRO A 399 -8.29 30.70 2.46
C PRO A 399 -7.28 30.12 1.46
N ILE A 400 -7.17 30.73 0.29
CA ILE A 400 -6.23 30.37 -0.76
C ILE A 400 -5.10 31.40 -0.78
N ILE A 401 -3.86 30.96 -0.55
CA ILE A 401 -2.66 31.76 -0.73
C ILE A 401 -2.34 31.79 -2.23
N ALA A 402 -2.15 32.97 -2.78
CA ALA A 402 -1.87 33.12 -4.22
C ALA A 402 -0.59 32.38 -4.61
N LEU A 403 -0.63 31.62 -5.70
CA LEU A 403 0.52 30.89 -6.22
C LEU A 403 1.75 31.79 -6.38
N LYS A 404 1.58 32.97 -7.01
CA LYS A 404 2.67 33.96 -7.21
C LYS A 404 3.32 34.41 -5.90
N THR A 405 2.57 34.40 -4.79
CA THR A 405 3.07 34.77 -3.47
C THR A 405 3.88 33.62 -2.85
N ALA A 406 3.44 32.38 -3.00
CA ALA A 406 4.07 31.21 -2.37
C ALA A 406 5.26 30.65 -3.17
N LEU A 407 5.22 30.75 -4.50
CA LEU A 407 6.14 30.08 -5.41
C LEU A 407 7.56 30.69 -5.32
N HIS A 408 8.57 29.82 -5.18
CA HIS A 408 9.98 30.16 -5.43
C HIS A 408 10.27 30.08 -6.94
N GLY A 409 9.83 29.00 -7.60
CA GLY A 409 9.93 28.80 -9.04
C GLY A 409 9.52 27.37 -9.43
N SER A 410 9.66 27.06 -10.72
CA SER A 410 9.39 25.74 -11.26
C SER A 410 10.51 25.31 -12.22
N VAL A 411 10.65 24.01 -12.41
CA VAL A 411 11.65 23.40 -13.30
C VAL A 411 10.97 22.32 -14.13
N GLU A 412 11.16 22.35 -15.43
CA GLU A 412 10.76 21.28 -16.32
C GLU A 412 11.71 20.09 -16.11
N VAL A 413 11.20 19.00 -15.55
CA VAL A 413 11.95 17.79 -15.19
C VAL A 413 11.60 16.60 -16.07
N GLY A 414 10.58 16.73 -16.90
CA GLY A 414 10.02 15.70 -17.78
C GLY A 414 8.57 15.38 -17.42
N LEU A 415 7.84 14.72 -18.32
CA LEU A 415 6.43 14.41 -18.13
C LEU A 415 6.22 13.25 -17.15
N GLY A 416 5.41 13.49 -16.16
CA GLY A 416 5.07 12.51 -15.12
C GLY A 416 5.97 12.55 -13.89
N PRO A 417 6.42 13.72 -13.40
CA PRO A 417 7.19 13.77 -12.17
C PRO A 417 6.34 13.32 -10.99
N LEU A 418 6.85 12.37 -10.16
CA LEU A 418 6.10 11.79 -9.04
C LEU A 418 6.71 12.13 -7.69
N HIS A 419 7.95 11.74 -7.43
CA HIS A 419 8.58 11.83 -6.13
C HIS A 419 9.94 12.49 -6.18
N ASN A 420 10.36 13.03 -5.03
CA ASN A 420 11.61 13.72 -4.87
C ASN A 420 12.42 13.12 -3.72
N GLN A 421 13.76 13.09 -3.86
CA GLN A 421 14.68 12.67 -2.81
C GLN A 421 15.87 13.62 -2.77
N PHE A 422 16.28 14.03 -1.56
CA PHE A 422 17.32 15.03 -1.38
C PHE A 422 18.72 14.41 -1.31
N ASP A 423 19.69 15.15 -1.84
CA ASP A 423 21.12 14.84 -1.77
C ASP A 423 21.75 15.55 -0.54
N PRO A 424 22.82 15.01 0.07
CA PRO A 424 23.56 15.74 1.10
C PRO A 424 24.15 17.08 0.62
N LYS A 425 24.30 17.25 -0.69
CA LYS A 425 24.71 18.54 -1.26
C LYS A 425 23.52 19.48 -1.34
N LYS A 426 23.61 20.59 -0.63
CA LYS A 426 22.56 21.61 -0.57
C LYS A 426 22.02 22.00 -1.94
N GLY A 427 20.71 21.94 -2.09
CA GLY A 427 19.98 22.31 -3.29
C GLY A 427 19.87 21.22 -4.34
N ILE A 428 20.55 20.09 -4.20
CA ILE A 428 20.45 18.98 -5.14
C ILE A 428 19.28 18.06 -4.74
N ILE A 429 18.52 17.66 -5.75
CA ILE A 429 17.34 16.79 -5.60
C ILE A 429 17.22 15.86 -6.82
N TYR A 430 16.62 14.72 -6.60
CA TYR A 430 16.31 13.72 -7.62
C TYR A 430 14.80 13.57 -7.69
N THR A 431 14.25 13.55 -8.91
CA THR A 431 12.82 13.40 -9.16
C THR A 431 12.58 12.24 -10.11
N SER A 432 11.72 11.29 -9.72
CA SER A 432 11.25 10.22 -10.63
C SER A 432 10.27 10.78 -11.65
N VAL A 433 10.39 10.38 -12.90
CA VAL A 433 9.57 10.88 -14.01
C VAL A 433 8.90 9.70 -14.70
N TYR A 434 7.65 9.44 -14.34
CA TYR A 434 6.90 8.23 -14.65
C TYR A 434 6.65 8.01 -16.14
N VAL A 435 6.19 9.03 -16.86
CA VAL A 435 5.82 8.88 -18.28
C VAL A 435 7.06 8.81 -19.15
N ASP A 436 8.04 9.68 -18.93
CA ASP A 436 9.29 9.70 -19.70
C ASP A 436 10.27 8.59 -19.26
N SER A 437 9.99 7.88 -18.16
CA SER A 437 10.78 6.74 -17.69
C SER A 437 12.24 7.07 -17.43
N TRP A 438 12.48 8.11 -16.65
CA TRP A 438 13.82 8.51 -16.21
C TRP A 438 13.82 9.14 -14.81
N THR A 439 14.98 9.27 -14.19
CA THR A 439 15.19 10.15 -13.04
C THR A 439 15.91 11.42 -13.45
N THR A 440 15.42 12.56 -12.99
CA THR A 440 16.04 13.87 -13.19
C THR A 440 16.78 14.31 -11.94
N LYS A 441 18.06 14.63 -12.07
CA LYS A 441 18.88 15.33 -11.07
C LYS A 441 18.85 16.81 -11.37
N TRP A 442 18.45 17.63 -10.39
CA TRP A 442 18.35 19.07 -10.58
C TRP A 442 18.65 19.84 -9.29
N ASN A 443 18.66 21.14 -9.37
CA ASN A 443 18.91 22.00 -8.21
C ASN A 443 17.71 22.90 -7.97
N TYR A 444 17.00 22.70 -6.82
CA TYR A 444 15.79 23.43 -6.50
C TYR A 444 16.03 24.87 -6.05
N LEU A 445 17.25 25.24 -5.66
CA LEU A 445 17.61 26.64 -5.31
C LEU A 445 17.89 27.48 -6.56
N THR A 446 18.56 26.88 -7.55
CA THR A 446 18.96 27.58 -8.79
C THR A 446 18.02 27.28 -9.95
N LEU A 447 17.07 26.37 -9.78
CA LEU A 447 16.08 25.95 -10.76
C LEU A 447 16.71 25.42 -12.07
N LYS A 448 17.75 24.59 -11.94
CA LYS A 448 18.49 24.05 -13.10
C LYS A 448 18.53 22.53 -13.08
N VAL A 449 18.20 21.92 -14.19
CA VAL A 449 18.45 20.50 -14.45
C VAL A 449 19.95 20.29 -14.62
N LEU A 450 20.46 19.22 -14.03
CA LEU A 450 21.88 18.86 -14.01
C LEU A 450 22.19 17.57 -14.77
N ASP A 451 21.26 16.59 -14.71
CA ASP A 451 21.45 15.28 -15.34
C ASP A 451 20.13 14.53 -15.45
N HIS A 452 20.10 13.54 -16.35
CA HIS A 452 19.05 12.54 -16.46
C HIS A 452 19.66 11.14 -16.58
N VAL A 453 18.97 10.14 -16.06
CA VAL A 453 19.27 8.74 -16.32
C VAL A 453 17.98 8.03 -16.71
N SER A 454 17.97 7.43 -17.91
CA SER A 454 16.82 6.61 -18.33
C SER A 454 16.81 5.30 -17.57
N SER A 455 15.66 4.92 -17.08
CA SER A 455 15.40 3.67 -16.39
C SER A 455 14.57 2.72 -17.25
N ASN A 456 14.13 1.64 -16.66
CA ASN A 456 13.12 0.77 -17.25
C ASN A 456 11.75 1.49 -17.26
N TYR A 457 10.71 0.80 -17.69
CA TYR A 457 9.48 1.45 -18.04
C TYR A 457 8.64 1.82 -16.79
N ASN A 458 8.05 3.03 -16.79
CA ASN A 458 7.10 3.53 -15.80
C ASN A 458 7.61 3.46 -14.35
N ILE A 459 8.63 4.25 -14.04
CA ILE A 459 9.09 4.40 -12.67
C ILE A 459 7.98 4.97 -11.78
N GLY A 460 7.78 4.35 -10.61
CA GLY A 460 6.93 4.90 -9.57
C GLY A 460 7.68 5.89 -8.71
N HIS A 461 8.10 5.41 -7.55
CA HIS A 461 8.87 6.20 -6.61
C HIS A 461 10.37 5.98 -6.76
N LEU A 462 11.14 6.78 -6.06
CA LEU A 462 12.57 6.61 -5.88
C LEU A 462 12.94 6.82 -4.42
N VAL A 463 14.09 6.32 -4.02
CA VAL A 463 14.63 6.56 -2.68
C VAL A 463 16.14 6.74 -2.73
N SER A 464 16.66 7.73 -2.02
CA SER A 464 18.07 7.84 -1.67
C SER A 464 18.29 7.55 -0.19
N ALA A 465 19.53 7.22 0.20
CA ALA A 465 19.82 6.93 1.59
C ALA A 465 19.54 8.16 2.47
N HIS A 466 18.61 8.02 3.43
CA HIS A 466 18.13 9.12 4.29
C HIS A 466 17.58 10.33 3.52
N GLY A 467 17.09 10.13 2.29
CA GLY A 467 16.74 11.23 1.38
C GLY A 467 15.63 12.15 1.85
N ASP A 468 14.76 11.68 2.76
CA ASP A 468 13.65 12.46 3.33
C ASP A 468 14.00 13.10 4.68
N THR A 469 15.21 12.88 5.20
CA THR A 469 15.61 13.32 6.53
C THR A 469 16.30 14.70 6.51
N LYS A 470 16.63 15.20 7.68
CA LYS A 470 17.47 16.42 7.82
C LYS A 470 18.90 16.22 7.30
N HIS A 471 19.41 15.00 7.33
CA HIS A 471 20.78 14.66 6.95
C HIS A 471 20.81 13.56 5.90
N PRO A 472 20.41 13.85 4.65
CA PRO A 472 20.55 12.90 3.53
C PRO A 472 21.99 12.40 3.42
N GLN A 473 22.17 11.12 3.05
CA GLN A 473 23.52 10.51 2.96
C GLN A 473 24.00 10.32 1.51
N GLY A 474 23.10 10.24 0.54
CA GLY A 474 23.46 10.12 -0.87
C GLY A 474 24.10 8.79 -1.25
N LYS A 475 25.05 8.79 -2.19
CA LYS A 475 25.77 7.67 -2.83
C LYS A 475 24.93 6.83 -3.76
N TYR A 476 23.80 6.32 -3.31
CA TYR A 476 22.91 5.42 -4.05
C TYR A 476 21.49 5.96 -4.06
N LEU A 477 20.85 5.76 -5.18
CA LEU A 477 19.42 5.98 -5.39
C LEU A 477 18.83 4.67 -5.93
N ILE A 478 17.62 4.33 -5.53
CA ILE A 478 16.87 3.20 -6.07
C ILE A 478 15.63 3.74 -6.75
N GLU A 479 15.43 3.34 -7.99
CA GLU A 479 14.18 3.52 -8.73
C GLU A 479 13.33 2.26 -8.67
N LEU A 480 12.02 2.45 -8.60
CA LEU A 480 11.05 1.37 -8.53
C LEU A 480 10.25 1.33 -9.83
N ASP A 481 10.64 0.42 -10.71
CA ASP A 481 10.00 0.23 -12.00
C ASP A 481 8.74 -0.63 -11.84
N LYS A 482 7.59 0.03 -11.80
CA LYS A 482 6.28 -0.62 -11.57
C LYS A 482 5.83 -1.49 -12.73
N LEU A 483 6.20 -1.12 -13.96
CA LEU A 483 5.77 -1.76 -15.21
C LEU A 483 6.96 -1.99 -16.13
N SER A 484 8.00 -2.63 -15.63
CA SER A 484 9.20 -2.97 -16.36
C SER A 484 8.90 -3.95 -17.50
N ILE A 485 9.09 -3.58 -18.75
CA ILE A 485 8.64 -4.37 -19.90
C ILE A 485 9.72 -4.76 -20.91
N ASP A 486 10.79 -4.01 -21.02
CA ASP A 486 11.73 -4.12 -22.13
C ASP A 486 12.84 -5.13 -21.89
N ARG A 487 13.47 -5.10 -20.72
CA ARG A 487 14.61 -5.92 -20.39
C ARG A 487 14.34 -7.42 -20.39
N PHE A 488 13.16 -7.82 -19.96
CA PHE A 488 12.75 -9.21 -19.84
C PHE A 488 11.79 -9.65 -20.94
N ASN A 489 11.67 -8.86 -21.98
CA ASN A 489 10.86 -9.19 -23.15
C ASN A 489 11.55 -10.31 -23.99
N PRO A 490 10.84 -11.28 -24.50
CA PRO A 490 9.38 -11.50 -24.37
C PRO A 490 9.04 -12.51 -23.26
N VAL A 491 8.61 -12.04 -22.12
CA VAL A 491 8.23 -12.90 -21.00
C VAL A 491 6.70 -13.14 -20.94
N GLY A 492 6.01 -12.78 -22.01
CA GLY A 492 4.55 -12.80 -22.08
C GLY A 492 3.96 -11.46 -21.61
N PRO A 493 2.66 -11.43 -21.25
CA PRO A 493 1.98 -10.20 -20.85
C PRO A 493 2.34 -9.70 -19.46
N LEU A 494 3.00 -10.53 -18.66
CA LEU A 494 3.45 -10.20 -17.30
C LEU A 494 4.96 -10.05 -17.30
N HIS A 495 5.40 -8.83 -17.09
CA HIS A 495 6.82 -8.51 -16.94
C HIS A 495 7.14 -8.35 -15.46
N PRO A 496 8.25 -8.90 -14.96
CA PRO A 496 8.63 -8.67 -13.59
C PRO A 496 8.96 -7.19 -13.39
N GLN A 497 8.39 -6.61 -12.35
CA GLN A 497 8.84 -5.33 -11.86
C GLN A 497 10.28 -5.45 -11.40
N ASN A 498 10.98 -4.33 -11.36
CA ASN A 498 12.35 -4.34 -10.88
C ASN A 498 12.73 -3.04 -10.16
N HIS A 499 13.80 -3.12 -9.40
CA HIS A 499 14.43 -1.97 -8.77
C HIS A 499 15.79 -1.75 -9.41
N GLN A 500 16.04 -0.56 -9.89
CA GLN A 500 17.32 -0.18 -10.45
C GLN A 500 18.13 0.63 -9.44
N LEU A 501 19.34 0.15 -9.11
CA LEU A 501 20.27 0.86 -8.26
C LEU A 501 21.10 1.82 -9.09
N ILE A 502 21.07 3.10 -8.73
CA ILE A 502 21.76 4.18 -9.41
C ILE A 502 22.87 4.72 -8.51
N ASP A 503 24.06 4.80 -9.04
CA ASP A 503 25.19 5.50 -8.44
C ASP A 503 25.04 7.01 -8.66
N ILE A 504 24.86 7.75 -7.56
CA ILE A 504 24.73 9.21 -7.55
C ILE A 504 25.94 9.92 -6.92
N SER A 505 27.01 9.19 -6.62
CA SER A 505 28.21 9.75 -5.99
C SER A 505 28.97 10.72 -6.89
N GLY A 506 28.80 10.62 -8.20
CA GLY A 506 29.44 11.43 -9.21
C GLY A 506 28.57 12.61 -9.74
N PRO A 507 29.10 13.39 -10.68
CA PRO A 507 28.33 14.43 -11.34
C PRO A 507 27.23 13.86 -12.24
N LYS A 508 27.46 12.69 -12.83
CA LYS A 508 26.52 11.94 -13.66
C LYS A 508 25.96 10.76 -12.89
N MET A 509 24.69 10.50 -13.08
CA MET A 509 24.00 9.32 -12.54
C MET A 509 24.26 8.11 -13.42
N LYS A 510 24.34 6.93 -12.83
CA LYS A 510 24.58 5.70 -13.56
C LYS A 510 23.89 4.51 -12.91
N ILE A 511 23.10 3.76 -13.66
CA ILE A 511 22.54 2.49 -13.23
C ILE A 511 23.67 1.49 -13.09
N ILE A 512 23.79 0.86 -11.94
CA ILE A 512 24.85 -0.10 -11.59
C ILE A 512 24.32 -1.48 -11.21
N TYR A 513 23.04 -1.63 -10.96
CA TYR A 513 22.39 -2.91 -10.67
C TYR A 513 20.92 -2.88 -11.05
N ASP A 514 20.35 -4.06 -11.23
CA ASP A 514 18.97 -4.27 -11.59
C ASP A 514 18.47 -5.52 -10.86
N LEU A 515 17.50 -5.34 -9.95
CA LEU A 515 16.91 -6.39 -9.12
C LEU A 515 15.49 -6.67 -9.59
N PRO A 516 15.23 -7.75 -10.34
CA PRO A 516 13.86 -8.17 -10.62
C PRO A 516 13.11 -8.55 -9.35
N LEU A 517 11.91 -8.04 -9.21
CA LEU A 517 11.01 -8.32 -8.10
C LEU A 517 9.68 -8.84 -8.66
N PRO A 518 9.46 -10.16 -8.68
CA PRO A 518 8.25 -10.76 -9.24
C PRO A 518 7.06 -10.61 -8.27
N MET A 519 6.64 -9.39 -8.02
CA MET A 519 5.51 -9.06 -7.15
C MET A 519 4.61 -7.99 -7.76
N GLY A 520 3.38 -7.91 -7.28
CA GLY A 520 2.44 -6.90 -7.73
C GLY A 520 2.74 -5.52 -7.17
N GLU A 521 3.08 -4.58 -8.03
CA GLU A 521 3.23 -3.14 -7.76
C GLU A 521 4.14 -2.79 -6.55
N PRO A 522 5.45 -3.09 -6.59
CA PRO A 522 6.38 -2.53 -5.63
C PRO A 522 6.33 -0.99 -5.76
N HIS A 523 5.83 -0.30 -4.71
CA HIS A 523 5.39 1.07 -4.88
C HIS A 523 6.36 2.10 -4.31
N TYR A 524 6.76 1.93 -3.06
CA TYR A 524 7.63 2.86 -2.35
C TYR A 524 8.67 2.12 -1.52
N THR A 525 9.82 2.74 -1.35
CA THR A 525 10.94 2.20 -0.56
C THR A 525 11.49 3.29 0.36
N VAL A 526 11.91 2.89 1.56
CA VAL A 526 12.69 3.72 2.46
C VAL A 526 14.06 3.11 2.68
N MET A 527 15.13 3.93 2.78
CA MET A 527 16.50 3.45 2.88
C MET A 527 17.26 4.18 3.99
N MET A 528 17.87 3.40 4.89
CA MET A 528 18.65 3.95 5.99
C MET A 528 19.98 3.22 6.17
N ASN A 529 20.89 3.82 6.94
CA ASN A 529 22.17 3.21 7.30
C ASN A 529 21.93 1.91 8.07
N VAL A 530 22.54 0.81 7.60
CA VAL A 530 22.36 -0.53 8.19
C VAL A 530 22.76 -0.61 9.66
N ASN A 531 23.67 0.26 10.12
CA ASN A 531 24.12 0.27 11.53
C ASN A 531 23.06 0.76 12.51
N LEU A 532 21.96 1.36 12.02
CA LEU A 532 20.80 1.72 12.84
C LEU A 532 19.98 0.49 13.25
N LEU A 533 19.99 -0.57 12.43
CA LEU A 533 19.33 -1.81 12.77
C LEU A 533 20.03 -2.50 13.95
N LYS A 534 19.21 -2.94 14.91
CA LYS A 534 19.63 -3.72 16.07
C LYS A 534 18.78 -4.98 16.20
N PRO A 535 18.81 -5.88 15.20
CA PRO A 535 17.94 -7.05 15.20
C PRO A 535 18.30 -8.00 16.34
N ILE A 536 17.27 -8.69 16.85
CA ILE A 536 17.42 -9.76 17.84
C ILE A 536 17.36 -11.11 17.13
N ASP A 537 18.21 -12.05 17.54
CA ASP A 537 18.25 -13.41 17.01
C ASP A 537 17.20 -14.31 17.66
N LYS A 538 16.94 -14.11 18.95
CA LYS A 538 15.97 -14.87 19.73
C LYS A 538 15.50 -14.06 20.95
N TYR A 539 14.29 -14.33 21.37
CA TYR A 539 13.73 -13.73 22.58
C TYR A 539 14.23 -14.44 23.85
N PRO A 540 14.24 -13.77 25.00
CA PRO A 540 14.27 -14.46 26.28
C PRO A 540 13.10 -15.45 26.37
N VAL A 541 13.35 -16.64 26.95
CA VAL A 541 12.29 -17.66 27.06
C VAL A 541 11.10 -17.13 27.88
N GLY A 542 9.92 -17.27 27.31
CA GLY A 542 8.68 -16.80 27.91
C GLY A 542 8.28 -15.40 27.48
N THR A 543 8.85 -14.84 26.41
CA THR A 543 8.51 -13.50 25.91
C THR A 543 7.19 -13.49 25.15
N ASP A 544 6.35 -12.53 25.47
CA ASP A 544 5.26 -12.04 24.62
C ASP A 544 5.86 -11.07 23.59
N ILE A 545 5.78 -11.40 22.31
CA ILE A 545 6.47 -10.63 21.27
C ILE A 545 5.81 -9.27 20.98
N VAL A 546 4.56 -9.08 21.37
CA VAL A 546 3.87 -7.80 21.18
C VAL A 546 4.35 -6.78 22.21
N THR A 547 4.42 -7.20 23.47
CA THR A 547 4.82 -6.33 24.58
C THR A 547 6.31 -6.37 24.87
N LEU A 548 7.03 -7.34 24.34
CA LEU A 548 8.45 -7.68 24.63
C LEU A 548 8.72 -7.93 26.11
N LYS A 549 7.69 -8.32 26.86
CA LYS A 549 7.77 -8.65 28.28
C LYS A 549 7.55 -10.15 28.50
N LYS A 550 7.84 -10.61 29.71
CA LYS A 550 7.52 -11.98 30.08
C LYS A 550 6.00 -12.18 30.05
N ALA A 551 5.54 -13.14 29.29
CA ALA A 551 4.12 -13.50 29.20
C ALA A 551 3.64 -14.10 30.54
N PRO A 552 2.46 -13.72 31.04
CA PRO A 552 1.93 -14.23 32.31
C PRO A 552 1.63 -15.73 32.30
N TYR A 553 1.45 -16.29 31.12
CA TYR A 553 1.15 -17.70 30.86
C TYR A 553 2.37 -18.50 30.34
N ALA A 554 3.56 -17.92 30.39
CA ALA A 554 4.78 -18.62 29.98
C ALA A 554 5.04 -19.85 30.88
N THR A 555 5.37 -20.97 30.24
CA THR A 555 5.55 -22.28 30.89
C THR A 555 7.00 -22.74 30.70
N GLU A 556 7.58 -23.28 31.75
CA GLU A 556 8.91 -23.93 31.73
C GLU A 556 8.77 -25.40 31.33
N ALA A 557 9.76 -25.94 30.65
CA ALA A 557 9.80 -27.35 30.28
C ALA A 557 9.75 -28.24 31.54
N GLY A 558 8.87 -29.23 31.54
CA GLY A 558 8.60 -30.12 32.67
C GLY A 558 7.58 -29.56 33.69
N LYS A 559 7.02 -28.36 33.44
CA LYS A 559 5.98 -27.75 34.28
C LYS A 559 4.68 -27.55 33.53
N GLU A 560 4.46 -28.28 32.47
CA GLU A 560 3.27 -28.18 31.64
C GLU A 560 2.05 -28.72 32.39
N TYR A 561 0.89 -28.09 32.23
CA TYR A 561 -0.36 -28.45 32.88
C TYR A 561 -1.59 -27.97 32.09
N THR A 562 -2.74 -28.45 32.48
CA THR A 562 -4.04 -28.05 31.94
C THR A 562 -4.97 -27.59 33.05
N LYS A 563 -5.56 -26.42 32.90
CA LYS A 563 -6.66 -25.92 33.76
C LYS A 563 -8.00 -26.13 33.07
N ARG A 564 -9.04 -26.36 33.89
CA ARG A 564 -10.42 -26.45 33.42
C ARG A 564 -11.31 -25.63 34.35
N TYR A 565 -12.06 -24.70 33.81
CA TYR A 565 -13.00 -23.90 34.56
C TYR A 565 -14.19 -23.50 33.70
N GLY A 566 -15.41 -23.72 34.18
CA GLY A 566 -16.62 -23.51 33.42
C GLY A 566 -16.57 -24.29 32.07
N ASN A 567 -16.71 -23.57 30.98
CA ASN A 567 -16.61 -24.13 29.60
C ASN A 567 -15.22 -23.97 28.97
N THR A 568 -14.23 -23.46 29.71
CA THR A 568 -12.90 -23.18 29.20
C THR A 568 -11.90 -24.27 29.59
N VAL A 569 -11.06 -24.65 28.63
CA VAL A 569 -9.89 -25.53 28.80
C VAL A 569 -8.65 -24.74 28.39
N GLU A 570 -7.78 -24.53 29.36
CA GLU A 570 -6.54 -23.79 29.20
C GLU A 570 -5.37 -24.76 29.32
N VAL A 571 -4.58 -24.88 28.25
CA VAL A 571 -3.42 -25.77 28.15
C VAL A 571 -2.17 -24.90 28.21
N PHE A 572 -1.30 -25.17 29.16
CA PHE A 572 -0.01 -24.53 29.34
C PHE A 572 1.08 -25.52 28.92
N GLY A 573 1.69 -25.27 27.77
CA GLY A 573 2.61 -26.22 27.15
C GLY A 573 3.91 -25.60 26.70
N THR A 574 4.79 -26.44 26.19
CA THR A 574 6.09 -26.04 25.65
C THR A 574 6.34 -26.64 24.28
N ILE A 575 7.16 -25.95 23.50
CA ILE A 575 7.82 -26.48 22.31
C ILE A 575 9.31 -26.56 22.64
N ASN A 576 9.88 -27.75 22.56
CA ASN A 576 11.29 -27.96 22.83
C ASN A 576 11.85 -29.02 21.86
N ASP A 577 12.93 -28.69 21.18
CA ASP A 577 13.60 -29.56 20.21
C ASP A 577 12.64 -30.31 19.26
N GLY A 578 11.76 -29.57 18.64
CA GLY A 578 10.78 -30.12 17.68
C GLY A 578 9.63 -30.95 18.30
N LYS A 579 9.43 -30.91 19.60
CA LYS A 579 8.37 -31.63 20.32
C LYS A 579 7.48 -30.68 21.08
N VAL A 580 6.18 -30.92 21.01
CA VAL A 580 5.16 -30.20 21.78
C VAL A 580 4.75 -31.01 23.00
N THR A 581 4.72 -30.37 24.14
CA THR A 581 4.22 -30.95 25.39
C THR A 581 3.10 -30.05 25.97
N PRO A 582 1.89 -30.57 26.26
CA PRO A 582 1.47 -31.98 26.08
C PRO A 582 1.21 -32.31 24.60
N ALA A 583 1.59 -33.50 24.18
CA ALA A 583 1.39 -33.99 22.82
C ALA A 583 -0.10 -34.27 22.48
N ASN A 584 -0.90 -34.67 23.47
CA ASN A 584 -2.31 -34.96 23.31
C ASN A 584 -3.17 -34.05 24.20
N ILE A 585 -4.24 -33.52 23.64
CA ILE A 585 -5.19 -32.65 24.31
C ILE A 585 -6.59 -33.27 24.23
N SER A 586 -7.32 -33.35 25.33
CA SER A 586 -8.70 -33.87 25.36
C SER A 586 -9.65 -32.83 25.94
N VAL A 587 -10.71 -32.51 25.18
CA VAL A 587 -11.73 -31.52 25.52
C VAL A 587 -13.12 -32.04 25.20
N ASN A 588 -14.17 -31.38 25.67
CA ASN A 588 -15.54 -31.68 25.24
C ASN A 588 -15.95 -30.76 24.11
N GLN A 589 -16.78 -31.22 23.21
CA GLN A 589 -17.39 -30.39 22.17
C GLN A 589 -18.13 -29.20 22.81
N GLY A 590 -17.85 -28.03 22.25
CA GLY A 590 -18.33 -26.73 22.73
C GLY A 590 -17.40 -26.05 23.74
N ASN A 591 -16.28 -26.68 24.16
CA ASN A 591 -15.34 -25.99 25.04
C ASN A 591 -14.63 -24.87 24.29
N HIS A 592 -14.42 -23.77 24.98
CA HIS A 592 -13.46 -22.73 24.61
C HIS A 592 -12.06 -23.22 24.98
N VAL A 593 -11.14 -23.29 24.04
CA VAL A 593 -9.82 -23.87 24.22
C VAL A 593 -8.76 -22.79 24.00
N LEU A 594 -7.91 -22.62 25.00
CA LEU A 594 -6.74 -21.76 24.97
C LEU A 594 -5.49 -22.65 25.07
N ILE A 595 -4.61 -22.61 24.07
CA ILE A 595 -3.35 -23.35 24.08
C ILE A 595 -2.22 -22.35 24.13
N HIS A 596 -1.64 -22.14 25.31
CA HIS A 596 -0.46 -21.33 25.54
C HIS A 596 0.79 -22.18 25.36
N LEU A 597 1.59 -21.91 24.33
CA LEU A 597 2.85 -22.61 24.12
C LEU A 597 4.03 -21.66 24.26
N THR A 598 5.01 -22.10 25.03
CA THR A 598 6.31 -21.43 25.16
C THR A 598 7.35 -22.19 24.37
N ASN A 599 7.96 -21.54 23.39
CA ASN A 599 9.11 -22.09 22.69
C ASN A 599 10.36 -21.96 23.58
N THR A 600 10.82 -23.07 24.14
CA THR A 600 11.99 -23.12 25.00
C THR A 600 13.29 -23.40 24.23
N GLY A 601 13.25 -23.43 22.90
CA GLY A 601 14.40 -23.66 22.04
C GLY A 601 15.51 -22.63 22.28
N GLN A 602 16.76 -23.09 22.22
CA GLN A 602 17.94 -22.27 22.50
C GLN A 602 18.66 -21.81 21.22
N SER A 603 18.37 -22.43 20.10
CA SER A 603 18.92 -22.02 18.80
C SER A 603 18.10 -20.91 18.16
N LYS A 604 18.76 -19.97 17.50
CA LYS A 604 18.07 -18.96 16.65
C LYS A 604 17.34 -19.60 15.45
N LEU A 605 17.56 -20.87 15.18
CA LEU A 605 16.86 -21.64 14.15
C LEU A 605 15.65 -22.41 14.67
N ASP A 606 15.33 -22.32 15.96
CA ASP A 606 14.19 -23.03 16.57
C ASP A 606 12.87 -22.29 16.30
N HIS A 607 12.58 -22.07 15.05
CA HIS A 607 11.29 -21.56 14.57
C HIS A 607 10.36 -22.70 14.24
N TYR A 608 9.14 -22.64 14.76
CA TYR A 608 8.15 -23.70 14.58
C TYR A 608 6.82 -23.14 14.11
N VAL A 609 6.13 -23.85 13.24
CA VAL A 609 4.71 -23.65 12.95
C VAL A 609 3.92 -24.78 13.57
N TYR A 610 3.04 -24.46 14.52
CA TYR A 610 2.12 -25.44 15.13
C TYR A 610 0.72 -25.23 14.58
N GLU A 611 0.10 -26.33 14.16
CA GLU A 611 -1.13 -26.32 13.39
C GLU A 611 -2.18 -27.28 13.94
N ILE A 612 -3.42 -26.82 13.94
CA ILE A 612 -4.64 -27.59 14.12
C ILE A 612 -5.54 -27.32 12.90
N ALA A 613 -5.20 -27.91 11.77
CA ALA A 613 -5.79 -27.63 10.46
C ALA A 613 -7.33 -27.69 10.46
N SER A 614 -7.93 -28.64 11.20
CA SER A 614 -9.39 -28.81 11.26
C SER A 614 -10.14 -27.68 11.95
N TYR A 615 -9.42 -26.81 12.64
CA TYR A 615 -9.94 -25.61 13.29
C TYR A 615 -9.42 -24.33 12.66
N ASP A 616 -8.68 -24.46 11.55
CA ASP A 616 -8.07 -23.32 10.87
C ASP A 616 -7.19 -22.50 11.85
N LYS A 617 -6.42 -23.21 12.65
CA LYS A 617 -5.52 -22.63 13.65
C LYS A 617 -4.09 -23.01 13.34
N GLU A 618 -3.28 -21.99 13.12
CA GLU A 618 -1.87 -22.08 12.81
C GLU A 618 -1.16 -20.88 13.44
N TYR A 619 0.01 -21.09 13.99
CA TYR A 619 0.84 -19.99 14.48
C TYR A 619 2.32 -20.33 14.36
N ARG A 620 3.13 -19.32 14.10
CA ARG A 620 4.59 -19.43 14.00
C ARG A 620 5.25 -18.98 15.30
N TRP A 621 5.81 -19.94 16.04
CA TRP A 621 6.61 -19.68 17.24
C TRP A 621 8.05 -19.38 16.90
N ARG A 622 8.55 -18.27 17.43
CA ARG A 622 9.95 -17.86 17.36
C ARG A 622 10.72 -18.36 18.58
N PRO A 623 12.06 -18.47 18.52
CA PRO A 623 12.84 -18.89 19.69
C PRO A 623 12.57 -17.99 20.91
N GLY A 624 12.17 -18.59 22.02
CA GLY A 624 11.84 -17.92 23.27
C GLY A 624 10.43 -17.36 23.39
N GLU A 625 9.66 -17.32 22.32
CA GLU A 625 8.31 -16.76 22.31
C GLU A 625 7.30 -17.60 23.08
N THR A 626 6.35 -16.93 23.71
CA THR A 626 5.11 -17.52 24.22
C THR A 626 3.91 -16.89 23.54
N ALA A 627 3.09 -17.71 22.93
CA ALA A 627 1.86 -17.29 22.26
C ALA A 627 0.69 -18.23 22.57
N THR A 628 -0.52 -17.83 22.18
CA THR A 628 -1.77 -18.54 22.49
C THR A 628 -2.55 -18.82 21.21
N LEU A 629 -2.98 -20.08 21.03
CA LEU A 629 -4.07 -20.43 20.14
C LEU A 629 -5.39 -20.39 20.89
N ASP A 630 -6.37 -19.73 20.32
CA ASP A 630 -7.71 -19.52 20.90
C ASP A 630 -8.78 -19.97 19.90
N PHE A 631 -9.64 -20.92 20.31
CA PHE A 631 -10.72 -21.40 19.46
C PHE A 631 -11.81 -22.12 20.28
N VAL A 632 -12.97 -22.31 19.65
CA VAL A 632 -14.02 -23.17 20.21
C VAL A 632 -13.94 -24.55 19.54
N ALA A 633 -13.83 -25.58 20.36
CA ALA A 633 -13.84 -26.99 19.91
C ALA A 633 -15.26 -27.44 19.53
N ASP A 634 -15.80 -26.89 18.42
CA ASP A 634 -17.20 -27.05 18.00
C ASP A 634 -17.51 -28.35 17.26
N LYS A 635 -16.50 -29.10 16.84
CA LYS A 635 -16.64 -30.35 16.07
C LYS A 635 -16.10 -31.53 16.88
N ALA A 636 -16.92 -32.55 17.12
CA ALA A 636 -16.45 -33.79 17.77
C ALA A 636 -15.55 -34.59 16.82
N GLY A 637 -14.46 -35.19 17.35
CA GLY A 637 -13.54 -36.01 16.56
C GLY A 637 -12.13 -36.05 17.13
N MET A 638 -11.23 -36.68 16.37
CA MET A 638 -9.78 -36.73 16.61
C MET A 638 -9.06 -35.92 15.55
N TYR A 639 -8.35 -34.91 15.95
CA TYR A 639 -7.71 -33.95 15.04
C TYR A 639 -6.20 -33.97 15.24
N PRO A 640 -5.40 -34.14 14.17
CA PRO A 640 -3.96 -34.16 14.29
C PRO A 640 -3.43 -32.79 14.74
N LEU A 641 -2.46 -32.83 15.61
CA LEU A 641 -1.66 -31.68 16.03
C LEU A 641 -0.30 -31.79 15.32
N LEU A 642 -0.03 -30.83 14.46
CA LEU A 642 1.14 -30.86 13.58
C LEU A 642 2.16 -29.77 14.00
N LEU A 643 3.44 -30.07 13.88
CA LEU A 643 4.53 -29.14 14.09
C LEU A 643 5.48 -29.20 12.90
N ASP A 644 5.79 -28.07 12.34
CA ASP A 644 6.82 -27.90 11.33
C ASP A 644 7.99 -27.11 11.91
N LYS A 645 9.20 -27.61 11.75
CA LYS A 645 10.44 -26.91 12.09
C LYS A 645 10.93 -26.23 10.81
N ILE A 646 10.69 -24.94 10.68
CA ILE A 646 10.85 -24.15 9.44
C ILE A 646 12.20 -24.32 8.75
N HIS A 647 13.28 -24.49 9.51
CA HIS A 647 14.62 -24.65 8.94
C HIS A 647 15.13 -26.11 8.92
N SER A 648 14.21 -27.08 8.96
CA SER A 648 14.53 -28.50 8.93
C SER A 648 14.02 -29.16 7.64
N PRO A 649 14.78 -30.07 7.03
CA PRO A 649 14.29 -30.83 5.89
C PRO A 649 13.22 -31.87 6.25
N GLU A 650 12.97 -32.09 7.52
CA GLU A 650 11.99 -33.08 8.01
C GLU A 650 10.55 -32.65 7.76
N GLY A 651 10.30 -31.34 7.58
CA GLY A 651 8.98 -30.81 7.31
C GLY A 651 7.98 -30.99 8.47
N ARG A 652 6.72 -31.11 8.13
CA ARG A 652 5.58 -31.20 9.05
C ARG A 652 5.51 -32.58 9.73
N GLN A 653 5.54 -32.60 11.05
CA GLN A 653 5.51 -33.81 11.86
C GLN A 653 4.28 -33.88 12.76
N LEU A 654 3.68 -35.06 12.84
CA LEU A 654 2.60 -35.33 13.79
C LEU A 654 3.14 -35.34 15.22
N GLN A 655 2.60 -34.49 16.07
CA GLN A 655 2.93 -34.41 17.49
C GLN A 655 1.99 -35.24 18.35
N GLY A 656 0.71 -35.27 18.02
CA GLY A 656 -0.33 -35.94 18.76
C GLY A 656 -1.73 -35.57 18.24
N TYR A 657 -2.71 -35.65 19.11
CA TYR A 657 -4.10 -35.41 18.74
C TYR A 657 -4.85 -34.53 19.71
N LEU A 658 -5.71 -33.65 19.15
CA LEU A 658 -6.79 -33.01 19.87
C LEU A 658 -8.03 -33.94 19.83
N ALA A 659 -8.40 -34.55 20.95
CA ALA A 659 -9.59 -35.37 21.10
C ALA A 659 -10.75 -34.48 21.58
N VAL A 660 -11.74 -34.28 20.73
CA VAL A 660 -12.97 -33.54 21.06
C VAL A 660 -14.11 -34.52 21.28
N LYS A 661 -14.50 -34.70 22.52
CA LYS A 661 -15.57 -35.63 22.92
C LYS A 661 -16.94 -35.07 22.55
N TYR A 662 -17.77 -35.89 21.94
CA TYR A 662 -19.10 -35.52 21.50
C TYR A 662 -19.98 -34.99 22.65
N ASN A 663 -20.72 -33.91 22.35
CA ASN A 663 -21.72 -33.31 23.25
C ASN A 663 -22.96 -32.92 22.42
N ALA A 664 -24.07 -33.62 22.64
CA ALA A 664 -25.30 -33.45 21.88
C ALA A 664 -25.87 -32.02 21.93
N LYS A 665 -25.75 -31.31 23.06
CA LYS A 665 -26.21 -29.91 23.22
C LYS A 665 -25.35 -28.95 22.39
N ALA A 666 -24.06 -29.16 22.40
CA ALA A 666 -23.12 -28.35 21.63
C ALA A 666 -23.29 -28.61 20.13
N GLU A 667 -23.47 -29.84 19.69
CA GLU A 667 -23.73 -30.20 18.30
C GLU A 667 -25.02 -29.56 17.78
N ASN A 668 -26.08 -29.62 18.50
CA ASN A 668 -27.33 -28.95 18.12
C ASN A 668 -27.18 -27.45 18.02
N ALA A 669 -26.42 -26.81 18.92
CA ALA A 669 -26.13 -25.37 18.85
C ALA A 669 -25.30 -25.03 17.60
N ARG A 670 -24.29 -25.84 17.26
CA ARG A 670 -23.46 -25.69 16.06
C ARG A 670 -24.29 -25.78 14.77
N LEU A 671 -25.13 -26.81 14.67
CA LEU A 671 -26.00 -27.03 13.50
C LEU A 671 -27.01 -25.87 13.33
N LEU A 672 -27.55 -25.36 14.43
CA LEU A 672 -28.45 -24.21 14.41
C LEU A 672 -27.72 -22.93 13.96
N ALA A 673 -26.52 -22.71 14.45
CA ALA A 673 -25.68 -21.57 14.04
C ALA A 673 -25.32 -21.66 12.54
N PHE A 674 -24.97 -22.84 12.07
CA PHE A 674 -24.67 -23.09 10.67
C PHE A 674 -25.87 -22.82 9.74
N SER A 675 -27.07 -23.32 10.13
CA SER A 675 -28.29 -23.09 9.35
C SER A 675 -28.66 -21.60 9.29
N LYS A 676 -28.50 -20.87 10.41
CA LYS A 676 -28.71 -19.40 10.45
C LYS A 676 -27.71 -18.64 9.55
N ARG A 677 -26.45 -19.08 9.52
CA ARG A 677 -25.45 -18.50 8.63
C ARG A 677 -25.84 -18.69 7.17
N ILE A 678 -26.20 -19.93 6.76
CA ILE A 678 -26.66 -20.19 5.38
C ILE A 678 -27.89 -19.35 5.02
N GLN A 679 -28.83 -19.17 5.95
CA GLN A 679 -29.99 -18.30 5.72
C GLN A 679 -29.55 -16.85 5.50
N LYS A 680 -28.66 -16.34 6.32
CA LYS A 680 -28.12 -14.97 6.19
C LYS A 680 -27.34 -14.79 4.88
N ASP A 681 -26.49 -15.75 4.54
CA ASP A 681 -25.73 -15.73 3.29
C ASP A 681 -26.66 -15.76 2.06
N ASN A 682 -27.73 -16.58 2.10
CA ASN A 682 -28.75 -16.60 1.07
C ASN A 682 -29.58 -15.30 1.00
N GLU A 683 -29.82 -14.65 2.12
CA GLU A 683 -30.49 -13.34 2.18
C GLU A 683 -29.60 -12.21 1.66
N MET A 684 -28.30 -12.25 1.95
CA MET A 684 -27.32 -11.27 1.46
C MET A 684 -27.05 -11.41 -0.06
N GLN A 685 -27.15 -12.63 -0.61
CA GLN A 685 -27.04 -12.85 -2.05
C GLN A 685 -28.26 -12.38 -2.85
N LYS A 686 -29.40 -12.15 -2.19
CA LYS A 686 -30.56 -11.54 -2.83
C LYS A 686 -30.38 -10.02 -2.77
N PHE A 687 -29.93 -9.43 -3.89
CA PHE A 687 -30.07 -7.99 -4.07
C PHE A 687 -31.55 -7.65 -3.93
N GLN A 688 -31.93 -7.04 -2.81
CA GLN A 688 -33.25 -6.49 -2.59
C GLN A 688 -33.12 -4.97 -2.58
N PRO A 689 -33.48 -4.30 -3.67
CA PRO A 689 -33.54 -2.84 -3.67
C PRO A 689 -34.52 -2.35 -2.59
N SER A 690 -34.22 -1.19 -2.02
CA SER A 690 -35.09 -0.58 -1.02
C SER A 690 -36.50 -0.34 -1.58
N ALA A 691 -37.50 -0.25 -0.71
CA ALA A 691 -38.89 0.05 -1.16
C ALA A 691 -39.02 1.36 -1.93
N ILE A 692 -38.10 2.30 -1.73
CA ILE A 692 -38.02 3.57 -2.46
C ILE A 692 -37.41 3.35 -3.87
N GLU A 693 -36.39 2.50 -3.97
CA GLU A 693 -35.76 2.14 -5.26
C GLU A 693 -36.72 1.33 -6.11
N LEU A 694 -37.44 0.37 -5.51
CA LEU A 694 -38.49 -0.39 -6.22
C LEU A 694 -39.61 0.47 -6.76
N LYS A 695 -39.99 1.55 -6.08
CA LYS A 695 -41.01 2.50 -6.55
C LYS A 695 -40.57 3.31 -7.76
N ASN A 696 -39.28 3.44 -7.99
CA ASN A 696 -38.70 4.24 -9.07
C ASN A 696 -38.30 3.41 -10.28
N LEU A 697 -38.34 2.08 -10.19
CA LEU A 697 -38.02 1.19 -11.29
C LEU A 697 -39.20 1.08 -12.25
N LEU A 698 -38.89 1.04 -13.53
CA LEU A 698 -39.90 0.69 -14.56
C LEU A 698 -40.27 -0.80 -14.41
N PRO A 699 -41.48 -1.21 -14.79
CA PRO A 699 -41.84 -2.61 -14.80
C PRO A 699 -40.80 -3.46 -15.53
N GLY A 700 -40.29 -4.52 -14.89
CA GLY A 700 -39.30 -5.42 -15.45
C GLY A 700 -37.83 -4.91 -15.45
N GLU A 701 -37.59 -3.71 -14.95
CA GLU A 701 -36.24 -3.14 -14.90
C GLU A 701 -35.32 -3.95 -13.99
N LEU A 702 -35.83 -4.45 -12.87
CA LEU A 702 -35.08 -5.27 -11.93
C LEU A 702 -34.61 -6.57 -12.58
N GLU A 703 -35.50 -7.23 -13.34
CA GLU A 703 -35.12 -8.46 -14.04
C GLU A 703 -34.08 -8.19 -15.13
N PHE A 704 -34.19 -7.10 -15.87
CA PHE A 704 -33.25 -6.67 -16.88
C PHE A 704 -31.84 -6.42 -16.27
N LEU A 705 -31.78 -5.83 -15.08
CA LEU A 705 -30.54 -5.62 -14.31
C LEU A 705 -29.98 -6.94 -13.77
N ASN A 706 -30.82 -7.77 -13.14
CA ASN A 706 -30.41 -9.04 -12.51
C ASN A 706 -29.84 -10.04 -13.49
N TYR A 707 -30.33 -10.06 -14.73
CA TYR A 707 -29.78 -10.89 -15.80
C TYR A 707 -28.62 -10.24 -16.56
N GLY A 708 -28.09 -9.12 -16.08
CA GLY A 708 -26.87 -8.48 -16.59
C GLY A 708 -27.00 -7.88 -18.01
N CYS A 709 -28.20 -7.63 -18.50
CA CYS A 709 -28.45 -7.13 -19.86
C CYS A 709 -27.77 -5.77 -20.11
N THR A 710 -27.60 -4.95 -19.08
CA THR A 710 -26.94 -3.64 -19.13
C THR A 710 -25.44 -3.72 -19.44
N ALA A 711 -24.81 -4.87 -19.25
CA ALA A 711 -23.40 -5.08 -19.58
C ALA A 711 -23.13 -4.95 -21.09
N CYS A 712 -24.12 -5.28 -21.92
CA CYS A 712 -23.98 -5.26 -23.37
C CYS A 712 -24.89 -4.25 -24.06
N HIS A 713 -26.05 -3.92 -23.50
CA HIS A 713 -27.09 -3.14 -24.16
C HIS A 713 -27.36 -1.80 -23.50
N LYS A 714 -27.71 -0.81 -24.36
CA LYS A 714 -28.19 0.51 -23.96
C LYS A 714 -29.42 0.92 -24.81
N PHE A 715 -30.07 1.99 -24.41
CA PHE A 715 -31.19 2.57 -25.16
C PHE A 715 -30.74 3.88 -25.80
N GLY A 716 -30.95 4.02 -27.09
CA GLY A 716 -30.61 5.20 -27.88
C GLY A 716 -29.15 5.21 -28.38
N LYS A 717 -28.36 4.17 -28.13
CA LYS A 717 -27.03 4.00 -28.70
C LYS A 717 -26.52 2.56 -28.66
N ASP A 718 -25.73 2.22 -29.65
CA ASP A 718 -24.96 0.99 -29.64
C ASP A 718 -23.91 0.99 -28.46
N PHE A 719 -23.65 -0.17 -27.91
CA PHE A 719 -22.64 -0.37 -26.90
C PHE A 719 -21.84 -1.65 -27.23
N ASN A 720 -21.68 -2.59 -26.31
CA ASN A 720 -21.11 -3.92 -26.59
C ASN A 720 -22.07 -4.81 -27.40
N GLY A 721 -23.32 -4.41 -27.50
CA GLY A 721 -24.37 -5.00 -28.30
C GLY A 721 -25.23 -3.93 -28.94
N PRO A 722 -26.27 -4.33 -29.74
CA PRO A 722 -27.14 -3.39 -30.45
C PRO A 722 -27.97 -2.53 -29.49
N ASP A 723 -28.29 -1.34 -29.97
CA ASP A 723 -29.27 -0.42 -29.36
C ASP A 723 -30.61 -1.08 -29.19
N LEU A 724 -31.18 -1.04 -27.99
CA LEU A 724 -32.48 -1.59 -27.65
C LEU A 724 -33.62 -0.59 -27.79
N LEU A 725 -33.35 0.67 -28.12
CA LEU A 725 -34.43 1.65 -28.32
C LEU A 725 -35.35 1.17 -29.44
N MET A 726 -36.63 1.07 -29.14
CA MET A 726 -37.69 0.59 -30.09
C MET A 726 -37.43 -0.83 -30.61
N VAL A 727 -36.74 -1.70 -29.87
CA VAL A 727 -36.53 -3.11 -30.29
C VAL A 727 -37.87 -3.86 -30.42
N ASP A 728 -38.86 -3.49 -29.62
CA ASP A 728 -40.24 -4.01 -29.67
C ASP A 728 -41.00 -3.65 -30.95
N LYS A 729 -40.55 -2.61 -31.69
CA LYS A 729 -41.07 -2.26 -33.02
C LYS A 729 -40.32 -2.98 -34.14
N ARG A 730 -39.11 -3.43 -33.88
CA ARG A 730 -38.32 -4.16 -34.87
C ARG A 730 -38.49 -5.66 -34.82
N ARG A 731 -38.93 -6.19 -33.65
CA ARG A 731 -39.08 -7.62 -33.37
C ARG A 731 -40.39 -7.88 -32.62
N SER A 732 -41.04 -8.99 -32.91
CA SER A 732 -42.24 -9.43 -32.18
C SER A 732 -41.88 -9.93 -30.78
N ASP A 733 -42.83 -9.85 -29.86
CA ASP A 733 -42.64 -10.37 -28.49
C ASP A 733 -42.27 -11.87 -28.50
N ALA A 734 -42.88 -12.64 -29.43
CA ALA A 734 -42.56 -14.06 -29.59
C ALA A 734 -41.09 -14.30 -30.03
N TRP A 735 -40.61 -13.45 -30.95
CA TRP A 735 -39.23 -13.49 -31.38
C TRP A 735 -38.29 -13.06 -30.24
N LEU A 736 -38.56 -11.96 -29.52
CA LEU A 736 -37.80 -11.50 -28.37
C LEU A 736 -37.75 -12.55 -27.28
N LYS A 737 -38.87 -13.20 -26.97
CA LYS A 737 -38.91 -14.30 -26.02
C LYS A 737 -37.97 -15.44 -26.43
N SER A 738 -38.08 -15.88 -27.70
CA SER A 738 -37.24 -16.95 -28.23
C SER A 738 -35.75 -16.57 -28.25
N TRP A 739 -35.45 -15.31 -28.64
CA TRP A 739 -34.06 -14.80 -28.68
C TRP A 739 -33.41 -14.73 -27.30
N ILE A 740 -34.11 -14.19 -26.30
CA ILE A 740 -33.56 -14.04 -24.93
C ILE A 740 -33.33 -15.42 -24.28
N MET A 741 -34.25 -16.36 -24.50
CA MET A 741 -34.13 -17.73 -23.95
C MET A 741 -33.11 -18.59 -24.70
N HIS A 742 -33.06 -18.47 -26.00
CA HIS A 742 -32.38 -19.38 -26.90
C HIS A 742 -31.65 -18.64 -28.02
N PRO A 743 -30.69 -17.74 -27.69
CA PRO A 743 -30.01 -16.96 -28.75
C PRO A 743 -29.27 -17.86 -29.74
N GLU A 744 -28.93 -19.06 -29.37
CA GLU A 744 -28.27 -20.05 -30.22
C GLU A 744 -29.15 -20.53 -31.38
N LYS A 745 -30.49 -20.51 -31.23
CA LYS A 745 -31.42 -20.91 -32.30
C LYS A 745 -31.48 -19.90 -33.42
N HIS A 746 -31.16 -18.65 -33.13
CA HIS A 746 -31.25 -17.53 -34.10
C HIS A 746 -29.92 -17.20 -34.79
N ARG A 747 -28.85 -17.91 -34.47
CA ARG A 747 -27.50 -17.63 -35.01
C ARG A 747 -27.37 -17.65 -36.50
N LYS A 748 -28.25 -18.34 -37.19
CA LYS A 748 -28.27 -18.44 -38.66
C LYS A 748 -29.14 -17.39 -39.36
N GLU A 749 -29.80 -16.54 -38.60
CA GLU A 749 -30.55 -15.40 -39.22
C GLU A 749 -29.53 -14.38 -39.74
N ALA A 750 -29.70 -13.91 -40.96
CA ALA A 750 -28.71 -13.09 -41.68
C ALA A 750 -28.37 -11.78 -40.94
N ASP A 751 -29.38 -11.15 -40.32
CA ASP A 751 -29.20 -9.92 -39.53
C ASP A 751 -28.54 -10.16 -38.19
N ILE A 752 -28.76 -11.34 -37.56
CA ILE A 752 -28.02 -11.76 -36.33
C ILE A 752 -26.57 -12.05 -36.64
N GLU A 753 -26.28 -12.69 -37.76
CA GLU A 753 -24.89 -12.92 -38.18
C GLU A 753 -24.20 -11.59 -38.50
N ALA A 754 -24.88 -10.64 -39.16
CA ALA A 754 -24.35 -9.30 -39.37
C ALA A 754 -24.05 -8.56 -38.05
N MET A 755 -24.93 -8.68 -37.04
CA MET A 755 -24.70 -8.10 -35.71
C MET A 755 -23.51 -8.76 -35.03
N ARG A 756 -23.37 -10.09 -35.12
CA ARG A 756 -22.23 -10.82 -34.57
C ARG A 756 -20.90 -10.37 -35.18
N GLN A 757 -20.87 -10.11 -36.47
CA GLN A 757 -19.69 -9.57 -37.14
C GLN A 757 -19.40 -8.12 -36.73
N LYS A 758 -20.43 -7.29 -36.54
CA LYS A 758 -20.31 -5.89 -36.11
C LYS A 758 -19.77 -5.78 -34.69
N TYR A 759 -20.36 -6.49 -33.72
CA TYR A 759 -19.99 -6.36 -32.33
C TYR A 759 -18.91 -7.35 -31.88
N LYS A 760 -18.50 -8.28 -32.76
CA LYS A 760 -17.52 -9.36 -32.46
C LYS A 760 -17.85 -10.19 -31.22
N LEU A 761 -19.11 -10.18 -30.82
CA LEU A 761 -19.66 -10.84 -29.65
C LEU A 761 -21.00 -11.49 -29.99
N ALA A 762 -21.20 -12.70 -29.53
CA ALA A 762 -22.51 -13.36 -29.60
C ALA A 762 -23.24 -13.16 -28.27
N MET A 763 -24.53 -12.87 -28.31
CA MET A 763 -25.35 -12.82 -27.10
C MET A 763 -25.30 -14.19 -26.39
N PRO A 764 -24.82 -14.27 -25.13
CA PRO A 764 -24.84 -15.52 -24.38
C PRO A 764 -26.25 -15.84 -23.89
N ASN A 765 -26.54 -17.11 -23.69
CA ASN A 765 -27.77 -17.52 -23.00
C ASN A 765 -27.64 -17.14 -21.51
N GLN A 766 -28.54 -16.28 -21.04
CA GLN A 766 -28.57 -15.78 -19.66
C GLN A 766 -29.42 -16.68 -18.73
N ASN A 767 -29.95 -17.79 -19.22
CA ASN A 767 -30.84 -18.70 -18.47
C ASN A 767 -32.04 -17.97 -17.84
N VAL A 768 -32.60 -17.02 -18.57
CA VAL A 768 -33.76 -16.24 -18.11
C VAL A 768 -34.97 -17.16 -17.95
N SER A 769 -35.67 -17.06 -16.82
CA SER A 769 -36.88 -17.85 -16.57
C SER A 769 -38.03 -17.43 -17.48
N GLU A 770 -38.93 -18.35 -17.80
CA GLU A 770 -40.14 -18.01 -18.58
C GLU A 770 -41.00 -16.90 -17.98
N GLN A 771 -41.04 -16.85 -16.66
CA GLN A 771 -41.76 -15.84 -15.90
C GLN A 771 -41.14 -14.45 -16.04
N ASP A 772 -39.81 -14.37 -16.03
CA ASP A 772 -39.11 -13.08 -16.02
C ASP A 772 -38.91 -12.49 -17.41
N ILE A 773 -38.96 -13.31 -18.47
CA ILE A 773 -38.89 -12.84 -19.85
C ILE A 773 -40.04 -11.90 -20.18
N GLY A 774 -41.26 -12.21 -19.76
CA GLY A 774 -42.42 -11.33 -19.94
C GLY A 774 -42.17 -9.94 -19.37
N LYS A 775 -41.61 -9.89 -18.15
CA LYS A 775 -41.26 -8.64 -17.47
C LYS A 775 -40.14 -7.87 -18.19
N ILE A 776 -39.10 -8.58 -18.67
CA ILE A 776 -38.01 -7.96 -19.43
C ILE A 776 -38.56 -7.31 -20.72
N ILE A 777 -39.43 -8.00 -21.43
CA ILE A 777 -40.05 -7.44 -22.66
C ILE A 777 -40.93 -6.21 -22.32
N GLU A 778 -41.66 -6.24 -21.21
CA GLU A 778 -42.42 -5.10 -20.72
C GLU A 778 -41.47 -3.91 -20.40
N TYR A 779 -40.34 -4.15 -19.77
CA TYR A 779 -39.31 -3.13 -19.52
C TYR A 779 -38.75 -2.54 -20.82
N LEU A 780 -38.45 -3.35 -21.84
CA LEU A 780 -37.94 -2.86 -23.11
C LEU A 780 -38.90 -1.87 -23.75
N LYS A 781 -40.22 -2.11 -23.66
CA LYS A 781 -41.29 -1.22 -24.16
C LYS A 781 -41.37 0.07 -23.34
N ALA A 782 -41.46 -0.07 -22.03
CA ALA A 782 -41.59 1.06 -21.10
C ALA A 782 -40.37 2.00 -21.18
N LYS A 783 -39.14 1.44 -21.21
CA LYS A 783 -37.90 2.21 -21.31
C LYS A 783 -37.76 2.92 -22.65
N SER A 784 -38.13 2.26 -23.75
CA SER A 784 -38.17 2.91 -25.06
C SER A 784 -39.12 4.11 -25.10
N ALA A 785 -40.33 3.98 -24.53
CA ALA A 785 -41.27 5.08 -24.42
C ALA A 785 -40.75 6.25 -23.57
N GLN A 786 -40.12 5.94 -22.44
CA GLN A 786 -39.48 6.94 -21.56
C GLN A 786 -38.38 7.74 -22.28
N VAL A 787 -37.46 7.03 -22.97
CA VAL A 787 -36.34 7.68 -23.68
C VAL A 787 -36.83 8.56 -24.81
N LEU A 788 -37.82 8.11 -25.60
CA LEU A 788 -38.39 8.89 -26.69
C LEU A 788 -39.09 10.16 -26.17
N LYS A 789 -39.81 10.08 -25.05
CA LYS A 789 -40.42 11.24 -24.41
C LYS A 789 -39.37 12.27 -23.98
N GLN A 790 -38.29 11.83 -23.34
CA GLN A 790 -37.20 12.71 -22.95
C GLN A 790 -36.48 13.37 -24.14
N GLN A 791 -36.31 12.64 -25.23
CA GLN A 791 -35.75 13.22 -26.47
C GLN A 791 -36.69 14.29 -27.10
N GLN A 792 -38.00 14.10 -27.00
CA GLN A 792 -38.97 15.10 -27.47
C GLN A 792 -38.99 16.35 -26.58
N GLU A 793 -38.84 16.18 -25.28
CA GLU A 793 -38.77 17.29 -24.31
C GLU A 793 -37.46 18.09 -24.45
N ASN A 794 -36.35 17.44 -24.74
CA ASN A 794 -35.05 18.11 -24.95
C ASN A 794 -34.93 18.81 -26.31
N ASN A 795 -35.81 18.48 -27.29
CA ASN A 795 -35.85 19.12 -28.60
C ASN A 795 -36.89 20.25 -28.71
N LYS A 796 -37.58 20.53 -27.62
CA LYS A 796 -38.44 21.70 -27.42
C LYS A 796 -37.73 22.78 -26.63
#